data_b687cbcd6a869817607cee1e71e72f9b
#
_entry.id   b687cbcd6a869817607cee1e71e72f9b
#
_cell.length_a   1.000
_cell.length_b   1.000
_cell.length_c   1.000
_cell.angle_alpha   90.00
_cell.angle_beta   90.00
_cell.angle_gamma   90.00
#
_symmetry.space_group_name_H-M   'P 1'
#
loop_
_entity.id
_entity.type
_entity.pdbx_description
1 polymer ?
#
loop_
_entity_poly.entity_id
_entity_poly.type
_entity_poly.pdbx_seq_one_letter_code
_entity_poly.pdbx_strand_id
1 'polypeptide(L)'
;MYEEIMIRQQKIVDYTNRARYYKLAELPEHQAELIRGEKAVVVCGSLLRAYIFERGLWRKKAECDLGEVLKAVCDADSITIETAVGTEKITVGEDPVEKELYFIRDIHYCNAGSAVYRSSYFLEGPVADFTYVSYKWISRKMNPGAYPFDKSWSDYLSTASNNRIFYTCSGHLYFGEAYWETDLERISETERDDTELAHVFRLRKPVDGPLDLRYFWFFGKGGEEHAGVLSNVMWNLDKSPVHVPQTDMADFLEKFISIWPRSELKGVEKGDHYAAHYFSEFFGQFKEGYRPPDQFGCSWLEYDLLKAHEFYRRWKETGKAEYRERTVKLLNFYLYNHYAGNSKLTFPFHTGDFMKNIMPFCEKTGWGAPFEADALDSLALPEMIYDAMTLYLQDETLFQTRYPFTIADDVLKLQQPDGHFRRLYYSDLTPKEKAGWVSQYSETQTWIPALIKMYQATKDERLRTAYLKTAERCLLDIEELGLFSMGGCETDYPDFWDVDGYRTMLWAFLDLYDQEKDRKWLDAAEKVQLYGNIMQMGYNIPNVPGSFYDQIDWKSRGMIATSYYTWPDYSRTQCTSTGNQSVTWIGYLLMRLYKATGKAIYMKRGIATFRQVMLHRDEKSLEGNPHKGNILYSIYENNPQMDDESGLYKHSYPENSYSLFIDLYIYLGDILREFGGISVDTGRRQAFGIDCVKVVGTAWDKGEITVRNELDREHRTSLFINGKKSADVSFAAKETKTIRIG
;
A
#
# COMPACT_ATOMS: atom_id res chain seq x y z
N MET A 1 35.22 -10.35 20.43
CA MET A 1 35.14 -10.39 18.94
C MET A 1 35.47 -11.77 18.38
N TYR A 2 36.65 -12.35 18.67
CA TYR A 2 36.99 -13.70 18.13
C TYR A 2 36.14 -14.82 18.76
N GLU A 3 35.91 -14.77 20.06
CA GLU A 3 35.00 -15.70 20.76
C GLU A 3 33.53 -15.57 20.28
N GLU A 4 33.05 -14.36 20.05
CA GLU A 4 31.71 -14.13 19.51
C GLU A 4 31.56 -14.66 18.08
N ILE A 5 32.61 -14.53 17.23
CA ILE A 5 32.62 -15.08 15.91
C ILE A 5 32.61 -16.63 15.96
N MET A 6 33.38 -17.20 16.85
CA MET A 6 33.43 -18.66 17.05
C MET A 6 32.11 -19.21 17.59
N ILE A 7 31.47 -18.51 18.53
CA ILE A 7 30.14 -18.87 19.04
C ILE A 7 29.09 -18.76 17.92
N ARG A 8 29.17 -17.72 17.08
CA ARG A 8 28.27 -17.58 15.91
C ARG A 8 28.52 -18.69 14.90
N GLN A 9 29.77 -19.03 14.60
CA GLN A 9 30.11 -20.12 13.68
C GLN A 9 29.65 -21.48 14.24
N GLN A 10 29.84 -21.73 15.53
CA GLN A 10 29.36 -22.96 16.16
C GLN A 10 27.83 -23.04 16.14
N LYS A 11 27.13 -21.95 16.42
CA LYS A 11 25.66 -21.89 16.28
C LYS A 11 25.22 -22.16 14.83
N ILE A 12 25.89 -21.59 13.82
CA ILE A 12 25.58 -21.85 12.41
C ILE A 12 25.78 -23.33 12.05
N VAL A 13 26.84 -23.96 12.53
CA VAL A 13 27.10 -25.40 12.33
C VAL A 13 26.03 -26.24 13.01
N ASP A 14 25.62 -25.88 14.22
CA ASP A 14 24.55 -26.57 14.94
C ASP A 14 23.20 -26.45 14.23
N TYR A 15 22.91 -25.29 13.61
CA TYR A 15 21.71 -25.07 12.80
C TYR A 15 21.70 -25.90 11.51
N THR A 16 22.81 -25.96 10.79
CA THR A 16 22.93 -26.78 9.58
C THR A 16 22.82 -28.27 9.87
N ASN A 17 23.28 -28.73 11.01
CA ASN A 17 23.17 -30.12 11.45
C ASN A 17 21.77 -30.48 11.93
N ARG A 18 20.92 -29.50 12.30
CA ARG A 18 19.52 -29.70 12.67
C ARG A 18 18.54 -29.61 11.50
N ALA A 19 19.00 -29.33 10.28
CA ALA A 19 18.21 -29.45 9.07
C ALA A 19 17.75 -30.90 8.92
N ARG A 20 16.54 -31.19 9.42
CA ARG A 20 16.03 -32.56 9.56
C ARG A 20 15.35 -32.95 8.26
N TYR A 21 16.07 -33.74 7.45
CA TYR A 21 15.52 -34.38 6.26
C TYR A 21 15.01 -35.77 6.61
N TYR A 22 13.84 -36.10 6.11
CA TYR A 22 13.14 -37.35 6.45
C TYR A 22 12.63 -38.04 5.20
N LYS A 23 12.47 -39.36 5.32
CA LYS A 23 11.52 -40.07 4.49
C LYS A 23 10.23 -40.19 5.33
N LEU A 24 9.09 -39.75 4.82
CA LEU A 24 7.85 -39.71 5.62
C LEU A 24 7.48 -41.08 6.20
N ALA A 25 7.66 -42.15 5.41
CA ALA A 25 7.39 -43.53 5.85
C ALA A 25 8.27 -44.02 7.02
N GLU A 26 9.38 -43.32 7.31
CA GLU A 26 10.32 -43.65 8.39
C GLU A 26 10.10 -42.77 9.64
N LEU A 27 9.09 -41.88 9.62
CA LEU A 27 8.80 -41.03 10.78
C LEU A 27 8.27 -41.84 11.95
N PRO A 28 8.75 -41.61 13.20
CA PRO A 28 8.23 -42.27 14.37
C PRO A 28 6.78 -41.83 14.61
N GLU A 29 5.95 -42.78 15.07
CA GLU A 29 4.53 -42.56 15.37
C GLU A 29 3.70 -41.97 14.21
N HIS A 30 4.11 -42.28 12.98
CA HIS A 30 3.38 -41.87 11.78
C HIS A 30 1.99 -42.49 11.74
N GLN A 31 0.96 -41.64 11.60
CA GLN A 31 -0.45 -42.10 11.63
C GLN A 31 -1.17 -41.78 10.31
N ALA A 32 -0.98 -40.58 9.76
CA ALA A 32 -1.64 -40.16 8.54
C ALA A 32 -0.79 -39.10 7.80
N GLU A 33 -0.89 -39.06 6.48
CA GLU A 33 -0.20 -38.04 5.65
C GLU A 33 -1.07 -37.55 4.50
N LEU A 34 -0.94 -36.27 4.13
CA LEU A 34 -1.58 -35.68 2.98
C LEU A 34 -0.49 -34.92 2.16
N ILE A 35 -0.19 -35.46 0.99
CA ILE A 35 0.86 -34.94 0.10
C ILE A 35 0.21 -34.24 -1.11
N ARG A 36 0.70 -33.05 -1.43
CA ARG A 36 0.33 -32.29 -2.65
C ARG A 36 1.57 -31.61 -3.24
N GLY A 37 2.01 -32.11 -4.39
CA GLY A 37 3.25 -31.62 -5.02
C GLY A 37 4.46 -31.78 -4.10
N GLU A 38 5.15 -30.69 -3.84
CA GLU A 38 6.33 -30.63 -2.96
C GLU A 38 5.97 -30.37 -1.48
N LYS A 39 4.69 -30.42 -1.09
CA LYS A 39 4.20 -30.10 0.25
C LYS A 39 3.53 -31.32 0.88
N ALA A 40 3.77 -31.53 2.16
CA ALA A 40 3.11 -32.59 2.92
C ALA A 40 2.74 -32.10 4.33
N VAL A 41 1.59 -32.56 4.80
CA VAL A 41 1.18 -32.45 6.21
C VAL A 41 1.03 -33.85 6.75
N VAL A 42 1.62 -34.10 7.93
CA VAL A 42 1.73 -35.46 8.52
C VAL A 42 1.35 -35.41 9.98
N VAL A 43 0.54 -36.38 10.42
CA VAL A 43 0.22 -36.61 11.83
C VAL A 43 1.20 -37.66 12.40
N CYS A 44 1.93 -37.23 13.43
CA CYS A 44 2.91 -38.07 14.13
C CYS A 44 2.71 -37.96 15.64
N GLY A 45 2.15 -38.99 16.26
CA GLY A 45 1.79 -38.93 17.68
C GLY A 45 0.80 -37.81 17.97
N SER A 46 1.15 -36.92 18.90
CA SER A 46 0.37 -35.72 19.23
C SER A 46 0.65 -34.50 18.30
N LEU A 47 1.48 -34.67 17.29
CA LEU A 47 1.96 -33.54 16.48
C LEU A 47 1.43 -33.60 15.06
N LEU A 48 0.98 -32.44 14.57
CA LEU A 48 0.77 -32.14 13.16
C LEU A 48 2.02 -31.45 12.61
N ARG A 49 2.60 -31.96 11.54
CA ARG A 49 3.85 -31.45 10.98
C ARG A 49 3.72 -31.10 9.51
N ALA A 50 4.33 -29.97 9.12
CA ALA A 50 4.46 -29.53 7.73
C ALA A 50 5.85 -29.83 7.19
N TYR A 51 5.91 -30.38 5.99
CA TYR A 51 7.14 -30.75 5.30
C TYR A 51 7.17 -30.20 3.88
N ILE A 52 8.38 -29.84 3.42
CA ILE A 52 8.65 -29.44 2.05
C ILE A 52 9.62 -30.47 1.43
N PHE A 53 9.31 -30.92 0.21
CA PHE A 53 10.17 -31.85 -0.51
C PHE A 53 11.34 -31.10 -1.17
N GLU A 54 12.54 -31.49 -0.80
CA GLU A 54 13.75 -30.87 -1.27
C GLU A 54 14.88 -31.90 -1.36
N ARG A 55 15.60 -31.90 -2.48
CA ARG A 55 16.77 -32.80 -2.70
C ARG A 55 16.50 -34.28 -2.46
N GLY A 56 15.28 -34.72 -2.79
CA GLY A 56 14.89 -36.12 -2.66
C GLY A 56 14.39 -36.54 -1.26
N LEU A 57 14.32 -35.63 -0.33
CA LEU A 57 13.87 -35.86 1.05
C LEU A 57 12.86 -34.80 1.49
N TRP A 58 12.15 -35.08 2.56
CA TRP A 58 11.19 -34.18 3.17
C TRP A 58 11.83 -33.39 4.32
N ARG A 59 11.79 -32.08 4.24
CA ARG A 59 12.33 -31.19 5.24
C ARG A 59 11.23 -30.65 6.13
N LYS A 60 11.33 -30.87 7.45
CA LYS A 60 10.36 -30.36 8.42
C LYS A 60 10.41 -28.82 8.45
N LYS A 61 9.26 -28.16 8.30
CA LYS A 61 9.15 -26.71 8.29
C LYS A 61 8.40 -26.17 9.49
N ALA A 62 7.34 -26.83 9.90
CA ALA A 62 6.55 -26.41 11.06
C ALA A 62 5.94 -27.60 11.79
N GLU A 63 5.52 -27.38 13.03
CA GLU A 63 4.71 -28.34 13.78
C GLU A 63 3.75 -27.64 14.72
N CYS A 64 2.66 -28.36 15.06
CA CYS A 64 1.64 -27.91 15.99
C CYS A 64 1.26 -29.06 16.88
N ASP A 65 1.10 -28.81 18.18
CA ASP A 65 0.61 -29.80 19.13
C ASP A 65 -0.91 -29.94 19.02
N LEU A 66 -1.39 -31.18 18.77
CA LEU A 66 -2.81 -31.54 18.68
C LEU A 66 -3.37 -32.00 20.03
N GLY A 67 -2.51 -32.14 21.03
CA GLY A 67 -2.85 -32.88 22.26
C GLY A 67 -2.97 -34.38 22.04
N GLU A 68 -3.76 -35.07 22.83
CA GLU A 68 -3.96 -36.51 22.70
C GLU A 68 -4.77 -36.86 21.45
N VAL A 69 -4.11 -37.44 20.45
CA VAL A 69 -4.73 -37.96 19.23
C VAL A 69 -5.27 -39.35 19.47
N LEU A 70 -6.59 -39.51 19.42
CA LEU A 70 -7.29 -40.78 19.58
C LEU A 70 -7.31 -41.59 18.28
N LYS A 71 -7.43 -40.88 17.15
CA LYS A 71 -7.47 -41.49 15.82
C LYS A 71 -7.09 -40.47 14.73
N ALA A 72 -6.34 -40.91 13.74
CA ALA A 72 -6.11 -40.17 12.52
C ALA A 72 -6.36 -41.04 11.29
N VAL A 73 -7.14 -40.57 10.34
CA VAL A 73 -7.50 -41.29 9.11
C VAL A 73 -7.26 -40.37 7.91
N CYS A 74 -6.58 -40.92 6.91
CA CYS A 74 -6.35 -40.22 5.63
C CYS A 74 -7.23 -40.86 4.55
N ASP A 75 -7.88 -40.04 3.78
CA ASP A 75 -8.46 -40.40 2.48
C ASP A 75 -7.65 -39.70 1.34
N ALA A 76 -8.14 -39.82 0.11
CA ALA A 76 -7.42 -39.23 -1.05
C ALA A 76 -7.21 -37.73 -0.95
N ASP A 77 -8.08 -36.99 -0.29
CA ASP A 77 -8.15 -35.53 -0.32
C ASP A 77 -8.16 -34.85 1.06
N SER A 78 -8.17 -35.64 2.13
CA SER A 78 -8.21 -35.10 3.49
C SER A 78 -7.58 -36.01 4.55
N ILE A 79 -7.22 -35.39 5.68
CA ILE A 79 -6.96 -36.09 6.94
C ILE A 79 -8.06 -35.68 7.91
N THR A 80 -8.62 -36.67 8.60
CA THR A 80 -9.54 -36.46 9.74
C THR A 80 -8.87 -36.93 11.00
N ILE A 81 -8.82 -36.08 12.03
CA ILE A 81 -8.17 -36.32 13.32
C ILE A 81 -9.23 -36.21 14.40
N GLU A 82 -9.31 -37.22 15.26
CA GLU A 82 -10.11 -37.23 16.51
C GLU A 82 -9.14 -37.03 17.67
N THR A 83 -9.40 -36.04 18.50
CA THR A 83 -8.62 -35.76 19.72
C THR A 83 -9.52 -35.87 20.96
N ALA A 84 -8.93 -35.83 22.13
CA ALA A 84 -9.68 -35.81 23.38
C ALA A 84 -10.60 -34.58 23.55
N VAL A 85 -10.33 -33.51 22.83
CA VAL A 85 -11.05 -32.23 22.97
C VAL A 85 -11.93 -31.88 21.76
N GLY A 86 -11.85 -32.64 20.66
CA GLY A 86 -12.64 -32.36 19.47
C GLY A 86 -12.16 -33.10 18.23
N THR A 87 -12.48 -32.55 17.08
CA THR A 87 -12.07 -33.10 15.77
C THR A 87 -11.40 -32.03 14.91
N GLU A 88 -10.47 -32.45 14.06
CA GLU A 88 -9.86 -31.62 13.06
C GLU A 88 -9.93 -32.28 11.68
N LYS A 89 -10.30 -31.51 10.64
CA LYS A 89 -10.25 -31.96 9.26
C LYS A 89 -9.27 -31.09 8.48
N ILE A 90 -8.30 -31.74 7.83
CA ILE A 90 -7.30 -31.07 7.01
C ILE A 90 -7.58 -31.36 5.53
N THR A 91 -7.71 -30.32 4.73
CA THR A 91 -7.90 -30.40 3.27
C THR A 91 -6.90 -29.51 2.55
N VAL A 92 -6.84 -29.59 1.22
CA VAL A 92 -5.97 -28.74 0.41
C VAL A 92 -6.80 -27.78 -0.41
N GLY A 93 -6.39 -26.51 -0.42
CA GLY A 93 -6.90 -25.48 -1.31
C GLY A 93 -5.82 -25.00 -2.27
N GLU A 94 -6.23 -24.47 -3.41
CA GLU A 94 -5.36 -23.77 -4.38
C GLU A 94 -5.97 -22.42 -4.70
N ASP A 95 -5.16 -21.37 -4.62
CA ASP A 95 -5.61 -20.05 -5.07
C ASP A 95 -5.68 -20.02 -6.61
N PRO A 96 -6.81 -19.63 -7.18
CA PRO A 96 -6.99 -19.65 -8.64
C PRO A 96 -6.13 -18.61 -9.37
N VAL A 97 -5.66 -17.58 -8.67
CA VAL A 97 -4.88 -16.48 -9.24
C VAL A 97 -3.38 -16.72 -9.11
N GLU A 98 -2.93 -16.89 -7.86
CA GLU A 98 -1.50 -17.04 -7.54
C GLU A 98 -1.02 -18.50 -7.64
N LYS A 99 -1.97 -19.46 -7.80
CA LYS A 99 -1.68 -20.89 -7.86
C LYS A 99 -0.99 -21.43 -6.61
N GLU A 100 -1.09 -20.71 -5.50
CA GLU A 100 -0.53 -21.11 -4.24
C GLU A 100 -1.35 -22.27 -3.63
N LEU A 101 -0.68 -23.36 -3.28
CA LEU A 101 -1.28 -24.48 -2.56
C LEU A 101 -1.17 -24.22 -1.05
N TYR A 102 -2.28 -24.36 -0.36
CA TYR A 102 -2.36 -24.20 1.09
C TYR A 102 -3.19 -25.31 1.73
N PHE A 103 -2.95 -25.56 3.01
CA PHE A 103 -3.70 -26.53 3.78
C PHE A 103 -4.74 -25.81 4.64
N ILE A 104 -5.97 -26.29 4.57
CA ILE A 104 -7.10 -25.79 5.35
C ILE A 104 -7.28 -26.73 6.52
N ARG A 105 -7.32 -26.17 7.72
CA ARG A 105 -7.53 -26.88 8.98
C ARG A 105 -8.85 -26.42 9.58
N ASP A 106 -9.86 -27.25 9.50
CA ASP A 106 -11.17 -27.03 10.15
C ASP A 106 -11.16 -27.78 11.48
N ILE A 107 -11.16 -27.06 12.59
CA ILE A 107 -11.06 -27.57 13.95
C ILE A 107 -12.38 -27.36 14.65
N HIS A 108 -12.95 -28.43 15.19
CA HIS A 108 -14.14 -28.38 16.03
C HIS A 108 -13.76 -28.79 17.45
N TYR A 109 -13.85 -27.87 18.39
CA TYR A 109 -13.74 -28.15 19.82
C TYR A 109 -15.11 -28.44 20.39
N CYS A 110 -15.24 -29.58 21.13
CA CYS A 110 -16.47 -29.89 21.86
C CYS A 110 -16.69 -28.94 23.05
N ASN A 111 -15.59 -28.51 23.66
CA ASN A 111 -15.57 -27.47 24.70
C ASN A 111 -14.25 -26.70 24.57
N ALA A 112 -14.32 -25.47 24.11
CA ALA A 112 -13.12 -24.71 23.83
C ALA A 112 -12.41 -24.19 25.10
N GLY A 113 -13.17 -23.85 26.14
CA GLY A 113 -12.58 -23.29 27.36
C GLY A 113 -11.61 -22.16 27.10
N SER A 114 -10.40 -22.29 27.62
CA SER A 114 -9.26 -21.36 27.37
C SER A 114 -8.30 -21.96 26.34
N ALA A 115 -8.81 -22.39 25.19
CA ALA A 115 -7.99 -23.03 24.16
C ALA A 115 -6.78 -22.17 23.79
N VAL A 116 -5.62 -22.80 23.79
CA VAL A 116 -4.35 -22.19 23.33
C VAL A 116 -3.90 -23.00 22.13
N TYR A 117 -3.58 -22.30 21.06
CA TYR A 117 -3.04 -22.87 19.84
C TYR A 117 -1.62 -22.37 19.64
N ARG A 118 -0.68 -23.28 19.39
CA ARG A 118 0.73 -22.96 19.17
C ARG A 118 1.25 -23.69 17.95
N SER A 119 1.76 -22.93 16.99
CA SER A 119 2.54 -23.43 15.86
C SER A 119 3.99 -23.02 16.00
N SER A 120 4.90 -23.96 15.85
CA SER A 120 6.35 -23.73 15.86
C SER A 120 6.92 -23.83 14.47
N TYR A 121 7.76 -22.89 14.08
CA TYR A 121 8.41 -22.82 12.78
C TYR A 121 9.90 -23.04 12.94
N PHE A 122 10.46 -23.84 12.04
CA PHE A 122 11.89 -24.13 12.05
C PHE A 122 12.61 -23.20 11.09
N LEU A 123 13.45 -22.33 11.62
CA LEU A 123 14.27 -21.40 10.88
C LEU A 123 15.41 -22.11 10.17
N GLU A 124 15.82 -21.57 9.02
CA GLU A 124 16.97 -22.04 8.23
C GLU A 124 18.32 -21.53 8.74
N GLY A 125 18.28 -20.61 9.68
CA GLY A 125 19.45 -19.98 10.27
C GLY A 125 19.13 -19.45 11.66
N PRO A 126 20.08 -18.73 12.28
CA PRO A 126 19.89 -18.21 13.64
C PRO A 126 18.79 -17.18 13.76
N VAL A 127 18.32 -16.64 12.63
CA VAL A 127 17.28 -15.61 12.58
C VAL A 127 16.43 -15.76 11.33
N ALA A 128 15.19 -15.30 11.39
CA ALA A 128 14.36 -15.12 10.20
C ALA A 128 14.91 -13.99 9.34
N ASP A 129 14.84 -14.11 8.03
CA ASP A 129 15.20 -13.01 7.12
C ASP A 129 14.10 -11.96 7.07
N PHE A 130 12.86 -12.41 7.20
CA PHE A 130 11.69 -11.54 7.27
C PHE A 130 10.60 -12.19 8.11
N THR A 131 9.92 -11.39 8.92
CA THR A 131 8.72 -11.80 9.66
C THR A 131 7.66 -10.71 9.55
N TYR A 132 6.44 -11.12 9.23
CA TYR A 132 5.28 -10.25 9.10
C TYR A 132 4.13 -10.79 9.97
N VAL A 133 3.56 -9.90 10.75
CA VAL A 133 2.35 -10.17 11.53
C VAL A 133 1.41 -9.02 11.26
N SER A 134 0.32 -9.24 10.59
CA SER A 134 -0.63 -8.23 10.10
C SER A 134 -0.24 -6.77 10.39
N TYR A 135 0.27 -6.07 9.38
CA TYR A 135 0.70 -4.65 9.42
C TYR A 135 1.91 -4.33 10.31
N LYS A 136 2.61 -5.35 10.77
CA LYS A 136 3.90 -5.22 11.43
C LYS A 136 4.88 -6.18 10.80
N TRP A 137 6.08 -5.75 10.52
CA TRP A 137 7.10 -6.63 9.96
C TRP A 137 8.51 -6.21 10.33
N ILE A 138 9.40 -7.12 10.06
CA ILE A 138 10.81 -7.01 10.33
C ILE A 138 11.55 -7.65 9.17
N SER A 139 12.43 -6.91 8.52
CA SER A 139 13.25 -7.38 7.41
C SER A 139 14.74 -7.24 7.74
N ARG A 140 15.48 -8.32 7.54
CA ARG A 140 16.94 -8.30 7.71
C ARG A 140 17.63 -7.43 6.67
N LYS A 141 17.12 -7.36 5.47
CA LYS A 141 17.68 -6.51 4.42
C LYS A 141 17.59 -5.04 4.81
N MET A 142 16.49 -4.64 5.44
CA MET A 142 16.26 -3.27 5.86
C MET A 142 16.99 -2.90 7.15
N ASN A 143 17.20 -3.85 8.05
CA ASN A 143 17.78 -3.62 9.37
C ASN A 143 18.86 -4.63 9.73
N PRO A 144 19.99 -4.64 9.03
CA PRO A 144 21.06 -5.60 9.31
C PRO A 144 21.68 -5.41 10.71
N GLY A 145 21.51 -4.23 11.32
CA GLY A 145 21.99 -3.91 12.67
C GLY A 145 21.04 -4.30 13.81
N ALA A 146 19.77 -4.53 13.53
CA ALA A 146 18.76 -4.91 14.52
C ALA A 146 18.81 -6.39 14.93
N TYR A 147 19.77 -7.13 14.44
CA TYR A 147 20.01 -8.53 14.73
C TYR A 147 21.18 -8.71 15.68
N PRO A 148 21.09 -9.59 16.70
CA PRO A 148 20.11 -10.65 16.86
C PRO A 148 18.78 -10.17 17.48
N PHE A 149 17.69 -10.83 17.12
CA PHE A 149 16.40 -10.69 17.78
C PHE A 149 16.55 -10.82 19.28
N ASP A 150 16.36 -9.76 20.00
CA ASP A 150 16.24 -9.84 21.44
C ASP A 150 14.78 -10.06 21.87
N LYS A 151 14.57 -10.16 23.17
CA LYS A 151 13.24 -10.36 23.73
C LYS A 151 12.26 -9.23 23.39
N SER A 152 12.75 -8.03 23.06
CA SER A 152 11.93 -6.88 22.69
C SER A 152 11.20 -7.06 21.36
N TRP A 153 11.66 -7.96 20.52
CA TRP A 153 11.04 -8.30 19.24
C TRP A 153 9.81 -9.19 19.38
N SER A 154 9.89 -10.19 20.25
CA SER A 154 8.72 -11.01 20.56
C SER A 154 7.62 -10.13 21.14
N ASP A 155 7.98 -9.23 22.06
CA ASP A 155 7.03 -8.30 22.67
C ASP A 155 6.39 -7.37 21.62
N TYR A 156 7.14 -6.93 20.62
CA TYR A 156 6.63 -6.06 19.55
C TYR A 156 5.68 -6.79 18.59
N LEU A 157 6.02 -7.99 18.15
CA LEU A 157 5.16 -8.79 17.28
C LEU A 157 3.99 -9.41 18.05
N SER A 158 4.12 -9.57 19.37
CA SER A 158 3.11 -10.20 20.22
C SER A 158 1.91 -9.33 20.54
N THR A 159 2.04 -8.00 20.43
CA THR A 159 0.99 -7.06 20.88
C THR A 159 -0.12 -6.81 19.86
N ALA A 160 -0.26 -7.62 18.84
CA ALA A 160 -1.29 -7.39 17.83
C ALA A 160 -2.49 -8.32 18.06
N SER A 161 -3.45 -7.87 18.84
CA SER A 161 -4.75 -8.51 18.91
C SER A 161 -5.48 -8.41 17.55
N ASN A 162 -6.22 -9.46 17.21
CA ASN A 162 -6.91 -9.60 15.92
C ASN A 162 -6.04 -9.72 14.67
N ASN A 163 -4.77 -10.06 14.81
CA ASN A 163 -3.95 -10.45 13.67
C ASN A 163 -4.51 -11.70 13.02
N ARG A 164 -4.66 -11.65 11.70
CA ARG A 164 -5.15 -12.78 10.93
C ARG A 164 -4.09 -13.46 10.09
N ILE A 165 -2.93 -12.83 9.93
CA ILE A 165 -1.86 -13.36 9.12
C ILE A 165 -0.56 -13.30 9.90
N PHE A 166 0.13 -14.42 9.93
CA PHE A 166 1.52 -14.54 10.32
C PHE A 166 2.31 -15.09 9.13
N TYR A 167 3.49 -14.56 8.89
CA TYR A 167 4.40 -15.02 7.84
C TYR A 167 5.83 -14.89 8.31
N THR A 168 6.66 -15.86 7.99
CA THR A 168 8.09 -15.79 8.23
C THR A 168 8.84 -16.51 7.11
N CYS A 169 9.98 -15.98 6.69
CA CYS A 169 10.89 -16.69 5.81
C CYS A 169 12.32 -16.66 6.33
N SER A 170 13.07 -17.68 5.95
CA SER A 170 14.48 -17.82 6.26
C SER A 170 15.15 -18.57 5.12
N GLY A 171 16.19 -17.98 4.52
CA GLY A 171 16.77 -18.48 3.28
C GLY A 171 15.76 -18.44 2.15
N HIS A 172 15.52 -19.59 1.52
CA HIS A 172 14.57 -19.74 0.41
C HIS A 172 13.27 -20.46 0.81
N LEU A 173 13.03 -20.61 2.09
CA LEU A 173 11.84 -21.31 2.61
C LEU A 173 11.01 -20.39 3.49
N TYR A 174 9.70 -20.45 3.31
CA TYR A 174 8.75 -19.71 4.12
C TYR A 174 7.75 -20.60 4.82
N PHE A 175 7.16 -20.04 5.86
CA PHE A 175 5.94 -20.52 6.48
C PHE A 175 5.00 -19.33 6.74
N GLY A 176 3.73 -19.51 6.44
CA GLY A 176 2.70 -18.56 6.77
C GLY A 176 1.50 -19.26 7.38
N GLU A 177 0.82 -18.57 8.26
CA GLU A 177 -0.41 -19.01 8.88
C GLU A 177 -1.43 -17.90 8.81
N ALA A 178 -2.65 -18.25 8.45
CA ALA A 178 -3.75 -17.33 8.51
C ALA A 178 -4.95 -18.03 9.15
N TYR A 179 -5.79 -17.26 9.80
CA TYR A 179 -7.01 -17.78 10.37
C TYR A 179 -8.21 -16.94 10.04
N TRP A 180 -9.30 -17.66 9.89
CA TRP A 180 -10.59 -17.13 9.55
C TRP A 180 -11.46 -17.26 10.77
N GLU A 181 -11.83 -16.17 11.36
CA GLU A 181 -12.98 -16.02 12.17
C GLU A 181 -12.99 -14.76 13.03
N THR A 182 -14.11 -14.29 13.28
CA THR A 182 -14.46 -12.91 13.28
C THR A 182 -14.86 -12.36 14.63
N ASP A 183 -15.49 -13.15 15.47
CA ASP A 183 -16.18 -12.60 16.63
C ASP A 183 -15.51 -12.90 17.97
N LEU A 184 -14.35 -13.56 17.93
CA LEU A 184 -13.62 -13.93 19.14
C LEU A 184 -12.52 -12.89 19.41
N GLU A 185 -12.55 -12.37 20.62
CA GLU A 185 -11.41 -11.57 21.12
C GLU A 185 -10.19 -12.48 21.28
N ARG A 186 -9.10 -12.12 20.63
CA ARG A 186 -7.90 -12.95 20.51
C ARG A 186 -6.66 -12.19 20.89
N ILE A 187 -5.67 -12.91 21.39
CA ILE A 187 -4.29 -12.44 21.54
C ILE A 187 -3.42 -13.33 20.68
N SER A 188 -2.61 -12.71 19.83
CA SER A 188 -1.57 -13.37 19.05
C SER A 188 -0.23 -12.97 19.64
N GLU A 189 0.56 -13.95 20.01
CA GLU A 189 1.89 -13.76 20.58
C GLU A 189 2.91 -14.49 19.72
N THR A 190 4.08 -13.90 19.57
CA THR A 190 5.20 -14.54 18.90
C THR A 190 6.29 -14.82 19.94
N GLU A 191 6.52 -16.10 20.19
CA GLU A 191 7.56 -16.57 21.11
C GLU A 191 8.76 -17.05 20.30
N ARG A 192 9.93 -16.85 20.81
CA ARG A 192 11.16 -17.30 20.20
C ARG A 192 12.00 -18.16 21.14
N ASP A 193 12.47 -19.28 20.61
CA ASP A 193 13.61 -20.02 21.11
C ASP A 193 14.75 -19.91 20.06
N ASP A 194 15.97 -20.27 20.42
CA ASP A 194 17.17 -20.16 19.58
C ASP A 194 17.04 -20.79 18.17
N THR A 195 16.10 -21.69 17.97
CA THR A 195 15.93 -22.45 16.71
C THR A 195 14.52 -22.42 16.16
N GLU A 196 13.59 -21.90 16.89
CA GLU A 196 12.17 -21.90 16.58
C GLU A 196 11.57 -20.54 16.78
N LEU A 197 10.67 -20.17 15.89
CA LEU A 197 9.77 -19.06 16.06
C LEU A 197 8.38 -19.65 16.26
N ALA A 198 7.79 -19.44 17.41
CA ALA A 198 6.44 -19.92 17.70
C ALA A 198 5.43 -18.79 17.58
N HIS A 199 4.32 -19.06 16.90
CA HIS A 199 3.14 -18.23 16.92
C HIS A 199 2.13 -18.88 17.86
N VAL A 200 1.76 -18.13 18.90
CA VAL A 200 0.83 -18.59 19.94
C VAL A 200 -0.45 -17.78 19.83
N PHE A 201 -1.53 -18.48 19.76
CA PHE A 201 -2.87 -17.92 19.69
C PHE A 201 -3.66 -18.28 20.94
N ARG A 202 -4.24 -17.27 21.59
CA ARG A 202 -5.07 -17.45 22.80
C ARG A 202 -6.39 -16.73 22.65
N LEU A 203 -7.45 -17.32 23.16
CA LEU A 203 -8.70 -16.64 23.37
C LEU A 203 -8.57 -15.71 24.59
N ARG A 204 -8.99 -14.46 24.48
CA ARG A 204 -9.00 -13.53 25.61
C ARG A 204 -9.96 -13.93 26.71
N LYS A 205 -11.09 -14.48 26.29
CA LYS A 205 -12.13 -14.98 27.20
C LYS A 205 -12.38 -16.45 26.93
N PRO A 206 -12.54 -17.27 27.95
CA PRO A 206 -12.99 -18.62 27.76
C PRO A 206 -14.31 -18.67 27.00
N VAL A 207 -14.45 -19.62 26.08
CA VAL A 207 -15.69 -19.86 25.37
C VAL A 207 -16.34 -21.12 25.99
N ASP A 208 -17.49 -20.93 26.56
CA ASP A 208 -18.27 -22.04 27.08
C ASP A 208 -19.02 -22.74 25.93
N GLY A 209 -18.71 -24.03 25.74
CA GLY A 209 -19.32 -24.84 24.70
C GLY A 209 -18.48 -25.09 23.46
N PRO A 210 -19.10 -25.54 22.36
CA PRO A 210 -18.40 -25.89 21.15
C PRO A 210 -17.89 -24.63 20.41
N LEU A 211 -16.75 -24.81 19.72
CA LEU A 211 -16.12 -23.73 18.92
C LEU A 211 -15.57 -24.32 17.64
N ASP A 212 -15.92 -23.72 16.52
CA ASP A 212 -15.37 -24.01 15.20
C ASP A 212 -14.32 -22.96 14.83
N LEU A 213 -13.14 -23.43 14.44
CA LEU A 213 -12.04 -22.58 13.98
C LEU A 213 -11.56 -23.06 12.61
N ARG A 214 -11.19 -22.12 11.75
CA ARG A 214 -10.56 -22.42 10.47
C ARG A 214 -9.21 -21.76 10.38
N TYR A 215 -8.18 -22.56 10.10
CA TYR A 215 -6.81 -22.12 9.88
C TYR A 215 -6.36 -22.47 8.48
N PHE A 216 -5.42 -21.68 7.99
CA PHE A 216 -4.75 -21.89 6.71
C PHE A 216 -3.24 -21.98 6.96
N TRP A 217 -2.62 -23.04 6.50
CA TRP A 217 -1.18 -23.20 6.52
C TRP A 217 -0.61 -23.04 5.12
N PHE A 218 0.31 -22.10 5.00
CA PHE A 218 1.05 -21.80 3.80
C PHE A 218 2.52 -22.08 4.05
N PHE A 219 3.15 -22.86 3.23
CA PHE A 219 4.57 -23.14 3.35
C PHE A 219 5.12 -23.60 2.01
N GLY A 220 6.39 -23.25 1.72
CA GLY A 220 6.99 -23.53 0.43
C GLY A 220 8.33 -22.86 0.26
N LYS A 221 8.71 -22.68 -0.99
CA LYS A 221 9.91 -21.94 -1.41
C LYS A 221 9.51 -20.52 -1.75
N GLY A 222 10.23 -19.52 -1.23
CA GLY A 222 9.97 -18.11 -1.45
C GLY A 222 10.67 -17.24 -0.41
N GLY A 223 10.80 -15.94 -0.72
CA GLY A 223 11.38 -14.93 0.14
C GLY A 223 10.32 -14.00 0.74
N GLU A 224 10.75 -12.81 1.14
CA GLU A 224 9.87 -11.80 1.77
C GLU A 224 8.71 -11.35 0.87
N GLU A 225 8.91 -11.32 -0.46
CA GLU A 225 7.88 -10.98 -1.45
C GLU A 225 6.68 -11.94 -1.40
N HIS A 226 6.90 -13.17 -0.93
CA HIS A 226 5.87 -14.19 -0.86
C HIS A 226 4.80 -13.89 0.21
N ALA A 227 5.10 -13.01 1.17
CA ALA A 227 4.10 -12.46 2.08
C ALA A 227 2.99 -11.71 1.32
N GLY A 228 3.34 -11.05 0.21
CA GLY A 228 2.39 -10.40 -0.69
C GLY A 228 1.51 -11.40 -1.46
N VAL A 229 2.06 -12.56 -1.84
CA VAL A 229 1.27 -13.66 -2.42
C VAL A 229 0.25 -14.16 -1.41
N LEU A 230 0.68 -14.43 -0.19
CA LEU A 230 -0.21 -14.83 0.90
C LEU A 230 -1.30 -13.79 1.16
N SER A 231 -0.94 -12.51 1.15
CA SER A 231 -1.93 -11.44 1.28
C SER A 231 -2.97 -11.46 0.16
N ASN A 232 -2.60 -11.79 -1.08
CA ASN A 232 -3.55 -11.94 -2.19
C ASN A 232 -4.46 -13.15 -2.01
N VAL A 233 -3.91 -14.28 -1.59
CA VAL A 233 -4.71 -15.48 -1.30
C VAL A 233 -5.77 -15.16 -0.24
N MET A 234 -5.36 -14.55 0.86
CA MET A 234 -6.26 -14.15 1.94
C MET A 234 -7.28 -13.12 1.49
N TRP A 235 -6.90 -12.17 0.65
CA TRP A 235 -7.84 -11.21 0.06
C TRP A 235 -8.95 -11.89 -0.74
N ASN A 236 -8.62 -12.93 -1.51
CA ASN A 236 -9.60 -13.68 -2.31
C ASN A 236 -10.49 -14.56 -1.44
N LEU A 237 -9.95 -15.15 -0.38
CA LEU A 237 -10.70 -15.98 0.56
C LEU A 237 -11.64 -15.14 1.44
N ASP A 238 -11.21 -13.95 1.85
CA ASP A 238 -12.00 -13.06 2.70
C ASP A 238 -13.24 -12.52 1.96
N LYS A 239 -14.39 -12.70 2.56
CA LYS A 239 -15.68 -12.21 2.07
C LYS A 239 -16.17 -10.98 2.84
N SER A 240 -15.34 -10.43 3.72
CA SER A 240 -15.68 -9.20 4.45
C SER A 240 -16.09 -8.09 3.47
N PRO A 241 -17.09 -7.29 3.79
CA PRO A 241 -17.53 -6.22 2.91
C PRO A 241 -16.43 -5.17 2.72
N VAL A 242 -16.25 -4.73 1.50
CA VAL A 242 -15.52 -3.49 1.20
C VAL A 242 -16.50 -2.34 1.45
N HIS A 243 -16.02 -1.26 2.03
CA HIS A 243 -16.84 -0.08 2.23
C HIS A 243 -17.44 0.39 0.91
N VAL A 244 -18.72 0.79 0.95
CA VAL A 244 -19.39 1.47 -0.15
C VAL A 244 -19.74 2.87 0.33
N PRO A 245 -19.15 3.92 -0.24
CA PRO A 245 -19.40 5.28 0.19
C PRO A 245 -20.88 5.66 -0.04
N GLN A 246 -21.41 6.54 0.82
CA GLN A 246 -22.79 7.05 0.69
C GLN A 246 -22.88 8.26 -0.25
N THR A 247 -21.74 8.80 -0.67
CA THR A 247 -21.62 9.84 -1.69
C THR A 247 -21.07 9.22 -2.96
N ASP A 248 -21.72 9.43 -4.09
CA ASP A 248 -21.16 8.99 -5.37
C ASP A 248 -19.95 9.83 -5.78
N MET A 249 -19.11 9.25 -6.65
CA MET A 249 -17.85 9.85 -7.05
C MET A 249 -18.03 11.22 -7.72
N ALA A 250 -19.06 11.39 -8.54
CA ALA A 250 -19.31 12.66 -9.22
C ALA A 250 -19.70 13.76 -8.22
N ASP A 251 -20.61 13.47 -7.29
CA ASP A 251 -21.02 14.40 -6.23
C ASP A 251 -19.83 14.73 -5.30
N PHE A 252 -19.01 13.72 -4.99
CA PHE A 252 -17.78 13.93 -4.22
C PHE A 252 -16.84 14.91 -4.91
N LEU A 253 -16.60 14.73 -6.21
CA LEU A 253 -15.72 15.59 -7.01
C LEU A 253 -16.28 17.03 -7.09
N GLU A 254 -17.56 17.22 -7.36
CA GLU A 254 -18.16 18.54 -7.45
C GLU A 254 -18.11 19.30 -6.10
N LYS A 255 -18.36 18.61 -5.00
CA LYS A 255 -18.25 19.21 -3.67
C LYS A 255 -16.80 19.55 -3.31
N PHE A 256 -15.86 18.71 -3.69
CA PHE A 256 -14.44 18.98 -3.49
C PHE A 256 -14.00 20.23 -4.26
N ILE A 257 -14.38 20.37 -5.53
CA ILE A 257 -14.09 21.59 -6.33
C ILE A 257 -14.69 22.83 -5.69
N SER A 258 -15.88 22.72 -5.10
CA SER A 258 -16.55 23.87 -4.48
C SER A 258 -15.76 24.44 -3.28
N ILE A 259 -14.85 23.67 -2.72
CA ILE A 259 -13.99 24.07 -1.59
C ILE A 259 -12.75 24.82 -2.07
N TRP A 260 -12.26 24.55 -3.29
CA TRP A 260 -11.04 25.16 -3.81
C TRP A 260 -10.96 26.69 -3.79
N PRO A 261 -12.05 27.44 -4.12
CA PRO A 261 -12.00 28.92 -4.02
C PRO A 261 -11.72 29.43 -2.61
N ARG A 262 -11.90 28.59 -1.58
CA ARG A 262 -11.57 28.95 -0.20
C ARG A 262 -10.09 28.77 0.08
N SER A 263 -9.43 27.85 -0.66
CA SER A 263 -8.01 27.56 -0.55
C SER A 263 -7.15 28.48 -1.41
N GLU A 264 -7.76 29.23 -2.35
CA GLU A 264 -7.04 30.19 -3.14
C GLU A 264 -6.52 31.35 -2.28
N LEU A 265 -5.23 31.61 -2.39
CA LEU A 265 -4.59 32.78 -1.78
C LEU A 265 -5.14 34.05 -2.45
N LYS A 266 -6.12 34.68 -1.83
CA LYS A 266 -6.57 36.01 -2.23
C LYS A 266 -5.44 36.99 -1.98
N GLY A 267 -4.89 37.56 -3.04
CA GLY A 267 -3.98 38.69 -2.96
C GLY A 267 -2.50 38.39 -3.20
N VAL A 268 -2.15 37.19 -3.62
CA VAL A 268 -0.80 36.94 -4.08
C VAL A 268 -0.73 36.86 -5.59
N GLU A 269 -1.25 37.90 -6.21
CA GLU A 269 -0.93 38.22 -7.58
C GLU A 269 0.30 39.18 -7.58
N LYS A 270 1.43 38.67 -8.00
CA LYS A 270 2.61 39.49 -8.23
C LYS A 270 2.86 39.48 -9.73
N GLY A 271 2.24 40.46 -10.43
CA GLY A 271 2.29 40.52 -11.89
C GLY A 271 1.45 39.38 -12.51
N ASP A 272 2.06 38.63 -13.45
CA ASP A 272 1.41 37.50 -14.12
C ASP A 272 1.49 36.18 -13.33
N HIS A 273 1.76 36.23 -12.02
CA HIS A 273 2.04 35.08 -11.17
C HIS A 273 0.91 34.81 -10.18
N TYR A 274 0.62 33.54 -9.98
CA TYR A 274 -0.45 33.09 -9.12
C TYR A 274 -0.03 31.82 -8.39
N ALA A 275 0.02 31.86 -7.06
CA ALA A 275 0.20 30.70 -6.23
C ALA A 275 -1.16 30.23 -5.71
N ALA A 276 -1.50 28.98 -5.94
CA ALA A 276 -2.82 28.42 -5.60
C ALA A 276 -2.81 27.54 -4.36
N HIS A 277 -1.66 27.26 -3.78
CA HIS A 277 -1.54 26.40 -2.61
C HIS A 277 -1.31 27.20 -1.32
N TYR A 278 -2.04 26.83 -0.26
CA TYR A 278 -1.97 27.50 1.02
C TYR A 278 -1.72 26.50 2.15
N PHE A 279 -0.53 26.57 2.75
CA PHE A 279 -0.07 25.63 3.75
C PHE A 279 -0.88 25.63 5.07
N SER A 280 -1.49 26.73 5.45
CA SER A 280 -2.31 26.77 6.69
C SER A 280 -3.53 25.85 6.61
N GLU A 281 -3.95 25.49 5.41
CA GLU A 281 -5.03 24.52 5.21
C GLU A 281 -4.55 23.10 5.43
N PHE A 282 -3.30 22.84 5.14
CA PHE A 282 -2.66 21.54 5.39
C PHE A 282 -2.72 21.15 6.88
N PHE A 283 -2.59 22.09 7.79
CA PHE A 283 -2.66 21.82 9.24
C PHE A 283 -4.04 22.10 9.86
N GLY A 284 -5.11 22.22 9.08
CA GLY A 284 -6.45 22.43 9.61
C GLY A 284 -6.65 23.73 10.38
N GLN A 285 -5.68 24.65 10.32
CA GLN A 285 -5.71 25.90 11.08
C GLN A 285 -6.39 27.03 10.29
N PHE A 286 -7.64 26.85 9.89
CA PHE A 286 -8.50 27.97 9.51
C PHE A 286 -8.98 28.77 10.73
N LYS A 287 -8.07 29.34 11.49
CA LYS A 287 -8.48 30.42 12.40
C LYS A 287 -8.61 31.67 11.57
N GLU A 288 -9.81 32.21 11.42
CA GLU A 288 -10.04 33.57 10.94
C GLU A 288 -9.06 34.48 11.66
N GLY A 289 -8.15 35.15 10.91
CA GLY A 289 -7.12 36.01 11.47
C GLY A 289 -5.70 35.47 11.50
N TYR A 290 -5.47 34.20 11.24
CA TYR A 290 -4.11 33.66 11.12
C TYR A 290 -3.64 33.71 9.67
N ARG A 291 -3.35 34.90 9.21
CA ARG A 291 -2.68 35.16 7.92
C ARG A 291 -1.44 35.98 8.16
N PRO A 292 -0.28 35.41 7.99
CA PRO A 292 0.87 36.24 7.66
C PRO A 292 0.69 36.72 6.21
N PRO A 293 0.63 38.02 5.95
CA PRO A 293 0.26 38.59 4.65
C PRO A 293 1.27 38.33 3.53
N ASP A 294 2.42 37.73 3.83
CA ASP A 294 3.55 37.63 2.90
C ASP A 294 4.13 36.19 2.80
N GLN A 295 3.36 35.15 3.11
CA GLN A 295 3.90 33.79 3.22
C GLN A 295 3.33 32.87 2.17
N PHE A 296 4.20 32.42 1.26
CA PHE A 296 3.94 31.41 0.24
C PHE A 296 4.44 30.07 0.77
N GLY A 297 3.57 29.25 1.24
CA GLY A 297 3.90 27.92 1.63
C GLY A 297 3.54 26.96 0.52
N CYS A 298 4.51 26.47 -0.16
CA CYS A 298 4.38 25.29 -0.99
C CYS A 298 5.22 24.22 -0.35
N SER A 299 4.59 23.31 0.35
CA SER A 299 5.30 22.14 0.86
C SER A 299 5.43 21.07 -0.19
N TRP A 300 4.57 21.06 -1.20
CA TRP A 300 4.57 20.11 -2.30
C TRP A 300 4.09 20.80 -3.57
N LEU A 301 5.03 21.30 -4.38
CA LEU A 301 4.75 22.09 -5.58
C LEU A 301 4.08 21.33 -6.69
N GLU A 302 4.28 20.03 -6.72
CA GLU A 302 3.60 19.14 -7.65
C GLU A 302 2.10 19.29 -7.55
N TYR A 303 1.53 19.53 -6.36
CA TYR A 303 0.08 19.73 -6.21
C TYR A 303 -0.47 20.95 -6.91
N ASP A 304 0.31 22.01 -7.00
CA ASP A 304 -0.13 23.21 -7.72
C ASP A 304 -0.13 22.98 -9.24
N LEU A 305 0.79 22.19 -9.75
CA LEU A 305 0.77 21.80 -11.16
C LEU A 305 -0.33 20.76 -11.45
N LEU A 306 -0.67 19.89 -10.52
CA LEU A 306 -1.87 19.06 -10.61
C LEU A 306 -3.15 19.92 -10.67
N LYS A 307 -3.24 21.04 -9.93
CA LYS A 307 -4.33 22.01 -10.08
C LYS A 307 -4.35 22.65 -11.47
N ALA A 308 -3.20 22.93 -12.02
CA ALA A 308 -3.11 23.43 -13.38
C ALA A 308 -3.69 22.44 -14.40
N HIS A 309 -3.47 21.13 -14.20
CA HIS A 309 -4.11 20.10 -15.01
C HIS A 309 -5.64 20.14 -14.93
N GLU A 310 -6.17 20.26 -13.73
CA GLU A 310 -7.61 20.28 -13.57
C GLU A 310 -8.24 21.55 -14.12
N PHE A 311 -7.62 22.71 -13.92
CA PHE A 311 -8.08 23.95 -14.57
C PHE A 311 -8.06 23.82 -16.08
N TYR A 312 -7.03 23.20 -16.66
CA TYR A 312 -6.97 22.95 -18.08
C TYR A 312 -8.11 22.01 -18.55
N ARG A 313 -8.38 20.93 -17.83
CA ARG A 313 -9.50 20.03 -18.12
C ARG A 313 -10.84 20.75 -18.05
N ARG A 314 -11.07 21.55 -17.02
CA ARG A 314 -12.29 22.35 -16.86
C ARG A 314 -12.46 23.36 -17.98
N TRP A 315 -11.37 23.96 -18.43
CA TRP A 315 -11.44 24.81 -19.62
C TRP A 315 -11.88 24.02 -20.84
N LYS A 316 -11.31 22.86 -21.09
CA LYS A 316 -11.70 22.00 -22.23
C LYS A 316 -13.17 21.57 -22.16
N GLU A 317 -13.69 21.29 -20.97
CA GLU A 317 -15.06 20.83 -20.75
C GLU A 317 -16.09 21.99 -20.84
N THR A 318 -15.73 23.14 -20.30
CA THR A 318 -16.69 24.26 -20.11
C THR A 318 -16.49 25.42 -21.07
N GLY A 319 -15.34 25.55 -21.69
CA GLY A 319 -14.95 26.70 -22.52
C GLY A 319 -14.69 27.99 -21.73
N LYS A 320 -14.74 27.99 -20.39
CA LYS A 320 -14.54 29.19 -19.58
C LYS A 320 -13.08 29.62 -19.58
N ALA A 321 -12.79 30.81 -20.12
CA ALA A 321 -11.44 31.34 -20.29
C ALA A 321 -10.66 31.46 -18.96
N GLU A 322 -11.36 31.71 -17.84
CA GLU A 322 -10.76 31.84 -16.51
C GLU A 322 -9.92 30.64 -16.11
N TYR A 323 -10.35 29.43 -16.47
CA TYR A 323 -9.62 28.21 -16.14
C TYR A 323 -8.30 28.10 -16.94
N ARG A 324 -8.32 28.48 -18.23
CA ARG A 324 -7.08 28.51 -19.02
C ARG A 324 -6.10 29.56 -18.48
N GLU A 325 -6.62 30.72 -18.09
CA GLU A 325 -5.82 31.80 -17.51
C GLU A 325 -5.14 31.35 -16.21
N ARG A 326 -5.87 30.67 -15.33
CA ARG A 326 -5.31 30.09 -14.08
C ARG A 326 -4.22 29.06 -14.38
N THR A 327 -4.44 28.16 -15.35
CA THR A 327 -3.43 27.20 -15.80
C THR A 327 -2.14 27.92 -16.20
N VAL A 328 -2.23 28.93 -17.05
CA VAL A 328 -1.07 29.67 -17.53
C VAL A 328 -0.37 30.44 -16.40
N LYS A 329 -1.11 31.04 -15.48
CA LYS A 329 -0.56 31.72 -14.31
C LYS A 329 0.24 30.78 -13.41
N LEU A 330 -0.29 29.58 -13.12
CA LEU A 330 0.41 28.57 -12.34
C LEU A 330 1.70 28.11 -13.03
N LEU A 331 1.64 27.77 -14.32
CA LEU A 331 2.83 27.39 -15.08
C LEU A 331 3.88 28.48 -15.08
N ASN A 332 3.47 29.73 -15.27
CA ASN A 332 4.40 30.88 -15.29
C ASN A 332 5.06 31.07 -13.93
N PHE A 333 4.29 30.93 -12.86
CA PHE A 333 4.82 31.06 -11.50
C PHE A 333 5.90 30.01 -11.22
N TYR A 334 5.58 28.74 -11.43
CA TYR A 334 6.47 27.65 -11.02
C TYR A 334 7.61 27.38 -12.01
N LEU A 335 7.44 27.60 -13.29
CA LEU A 335 8.42 27.20 -14.28
C LEU A 335 9.40 28.29 -14.69
N TYR A 336 9.07 29.57 -14.46
CA TYR A 336 9.86 30.66 -15.04
C TYR A 336 10.40 31.70 -14.05
N ASN A 337 10.09 31.56 -12.75
CA ASN A 337 10.46 32.59 -11.78
C ASN A 337 11.55 32.26 -10.80
N HIS A 338 11.84 30.98 -10.61
CA HIS A 338 12.69 30.52 -9.51
C HIS A 338 13.78 29.57 -10.00
N TYR A 339 14.53 30.03 -11.02
CA TYR A 339 15.62 29.24 -11.55
C TYR A 339 16.74 29.00 -10.53
N ALA A 340 17.25 27.77 -10.51
CA ALA A 340 18.39 27.39 -9.72
C ALA A 340 19.69 27.87 -10.37
N GLY A 341 20.25 28.96 -9.87
CA GLY A 341 21.50 29.52 -10.38
C GLY A 341 21.46 29.82 -11.86
N ASN A 342 22.35 29.23 -12.63
CA ASN A 342 22.42 29.34 -14.10
C ASN A 342 21.59 28.27 -14.82
N SER A 343 21.01 27.33 -14.10
CA SER A 343 20.14 26.29 -14.64
C SER A 343 18.79 26.88 -15.06
N LYS A 344 18.09 26.18 -15.96
CA LYS A 344 16.68 26.42 -16.27
C LYS A 344 15.74 25.55 -15.46
N LEU A 345 16.27 24.72 -14.56
CA LEU A 345 15.49 24.05 -13.55
C LEU A 345 15.09 25.02 -12.45
N THR A 346 13.91 24.83 -11.91
CA THR A 346 13.39 25.67 -10.83
C THR A 346 13.47 24.92 -9.51
N PHE A 347 13.73 25.66 -8.44
CA PHE A 347 13.64 25.07 -7.11
C PHE A 347 12.21 24.63 -6.84
N PRO A 348 11.99 23.37 -6.43
CA PRO A 348 10.65 22.88 -6.14
C PRO A 348 10.05 23.52 -4.87
N PHE A 349 10.87 24.05 -3.98
CA PHE A 349 10.44 24.70 -2.75
C PHE A 349 10.85 26.17 -2.72
N HIS A 350 9.92 27.03 -2.32
CA HIS A 350 10.15 28.46 -2.23
C HIS A 350 10.50 28.88 -0.81
N THR A 351 11.60 29.62 -0.66
CA THR A 351 11.95 30.31 0.56
C THR A 351 11.17 31.62 0.67
N GLY A 352 10.07 31.61 1.40
CA GLY A 352 9.57 32.80 2.04
C GLY A 352 9.89 32.75 3.53
N ASP A 353 9.69 33.83 4.25
CA ASP A 353 9.77 33.84 5.74
C ASP A 353 8.89 32.78 6.38
N PHE A 354 7.94 32.25 5.62
CA PHE A 354 7.05 31.17 5.99
C PHE A 354 7.80 29.84 6.20
N MET A 355 8.67 29.42 5.26
CA MET A 355 9.44 28.18 5.44
C MET A 355 10.37 28.27 6.64
N LYS A 356 10.94 29.43 6.92
CA LYS A 356 11.74 29.65 8.13
C LYS A 356 10.93 29.54 9.42
N ASN A 357 9.62 29.77 9.36
CA ASN A 357 8.73 29.65 10.50
C ASN A 357 8.16 28.24 10.67
N ILE A 358 8.06 27.46 9.56
CA ILE A 358 7.58 26.07 9.59
C ILE A 358 8.71 25.09 9.91
N MET A 359 9.90 25.29 9.35
CA MET A 359 11.07 24.47 9.66
C MET A 359 11.34 24.30 11.16
N PRO A 360 11.26 25.38 11.98
CA PRO A 360 11.36 25.23 13.44
C PRO A 360 10.23 24.42 14.06
N PHE A 361 9.06 24.39 13.43
CA PHE A 361 7.94 23.58 13.90
C PHE A 361 8.16 22.09 13.57
N CYS A 362 8.61 21.79 12.37
CA CYS A 362 8.99 20.43 11.99
C CYS A 362 10.14 19.89 12.83
N GLU A 363 11.18 20.69 13.08
CA GLU A 363 12.27 20.33 13.99
C GLU A 363 11.79 20.09 15.44
N LYS A 364 10.83 20.87 15.93
CA LYS A 364 10.27 20.72 17.28
C LYS A 364 9.33 19.52 17.41
N THR A 365 8.69 19.09 16.34
CA THR A 365 7.76 17.95 16.37
C THR A 365 8.44 16.62 16.09
N GLY A 366 9.74 16.61 15.85
CA GLY A 366 10.49 15.40 15.49
C GLY A 366 10.25 14.94 14.04
N TRP A 367 9.50 15.69 13.28
CA TRP A 367 9.38 15.51 11.83
C TRP A 367 10.64 16.12 11.22
N GLY A 368 11.54 15.26 10.78
CA GLY A 368 12.73 15.73 10.09
C GLY A 368 12.29 16.58 8.91
N ALA A 369 12.75 17.83 8.88
CA ALA A 369 12.46 18.70 7.75
C ALA A 369 13.27 18.23 6.54
N PRO A 370 12.70 17.47 5.64
CA PRO A 370 13.45 16.95 4.50
C PRO A 370 13.69 18.03 3.45
N PHE A 371 13.05 19.19 3.59
CA PHE A 371 12.99 20.21 2.55
C PHE A 371 14.06 21.25 2.72
N GLU A 372 14.95 21.30 1.76
CA GLU A 372 15.93 22.37 1.66
C GLU A 372 15.52 23.33 0.54
N ALA A 373 15.08 24.51 0.92
CA ALA A 373 14.55 25.52 0.01
C ALA A 373 15.51 25.99 -1.08
N ASP A 374 16.82 25.80 -0.87
CA ASP A 374 17.86 26.18 -1.81
C ASP A 374 18.46 24.97 -2.55
N ALA A 375 17.74 23.86 -2.57
CA ALA A 375 18.16 22.64 -3.24
C ALA A 375 17.14 22.19 -4.31
N LEU A 376 17.64 21.57 -5.36
CA LEU A 376 16.83 20.79 -6.29
C LEU A 376 16.56 19.43 -5.63
N ASP A 377 15.32 19.16 -5.28
CA ASP A 377 14.90 17.97 -4.53
C ASP A 377 14.21 16.98 -5.47
N SER A 378 14.75 15.76 -5.53
CA SER A 378 14.19 14.66 -6.34
C SER A 378 12.86 14.12 -5.84
N LEU A 379 12.36 14.58 -4.70
CA LEU A 379 11.00 14.29 -4.27
C LEU A 379 9.97 14.99 -5.16
N ALA A 380 10.10 16.31 -5.32
CA ALA A 380 9.08 17.13 -5.95
C ALA A 380 9.44 17.57 -7.38
N LEU A 381 10.72 17.79 -7.69
CA LEU A 381 11.15 18.28 -8.99
C LEU A 381 10.73 17.38 -10.17
N PRO A 382 10.92 16.04 -10.11
CA PRO A 382 10.50 15.18 -11.23
C PRO A 382 8.98 15.10 -11.37
N GLU A 383 8.19 15.09 -10.30
CA GLU A 383 6.72 15.12 -10.37
C GLU A 383 6.25 16.45 -11.01
N MET A 384 6.83 17.57 -10.60
CA MET A 384 6.58 18.88 -11.21
C MET A 384 6.91 18.88 -12.72
N ILE A 385 8.04 18.30 -13.12
CA ILE A 385 8.42 18.17 -14.54
C ILE A 385 7.42 17.28 -15.28
N TYR A 386 7.03 16.15 -14.70
CA TYR A 386 6.04 15.23 -15.29
C TYR A 386 4.72 15.95 -15.59
N ASP A 387 4.21 16.71 -14.63
CA ASP A 387 2.96 17.45 -14.77
C ASP A 387 3.07 18.55 -15.84
N ALA A 388 4.14 19.32 -15.80
CA ALA A 388 4.40 20.32 -16.82
C ALA A 388 4.49 19.69 -18.22
N MET A 389 5.20 18.55 -18.36
CA MET A 389 5.32 17.85 -19.65
C MET A 389 3.99 17.29 -20.12
N THR A 390 3.18 16.77 -19.19
CA THR A 390 1.84 16.25 -19.52
C THR A 390 0.94 17.36 -20.08
N LEU A 391 0.98 18.55 -19.51
CA LEU A 391 0.29 19.73 -20.06
C LEU A 391 0.91 20.18 -21.40
N TYR A 392 2.24 20.20 -21.51
CA TYR A 392 2.93 20.58 -22.75
C TYR A 392 2.53 19.69 -23.94
N LEU A 393 2.46 18.38 -23.72
CA LEU A 393 2.04 17.40 -24.73
C LEU A 393 0.57 17.57 -25.15
N GLN A 394 -0.26 18.14 -24.28
CA GLN A 394 -1.66 18.43 -24.59
C GLN A 394 -1.84 19.77 -25.31
N ASP A 395 -1.07 20.80 -24.90
CA ASP A 395 -1.17 22.16 -25.45
C ASP A 395 0.12 22.96 -25.18
N GLU A 396 1.05 22.94 -26.13
CA GLU A 396 2.30 23.69 -26.03
C GLU A 396 2.09 25.21 -25.95
N THR A 397 0.91 25.74 -26.37
CA THR A 397 0.60 27.16 -26.33
C THR A 397 0.38 27.72 -24.92
N LEU A 398 0.32 26.85 -23.91
CA LEU A 398 0.27 27.24 -22.51
C LEU A 398 1.63 27.75 -21.99
N PHE A 399 2.72 27.47 -22.70
CA PHE A 399 4.08 27.70 -22.25
C PHE A 399 4.74 28.90 -22.93
N GLN A 400 5.53 29.67 -22.18
CA GLN A 400 6.29 30.81 -22.71
C GLN A 400 7.46 30.39 -23.60
N THR A 401 7.98 29.19 -23.39
CA THR A 401 9.14 28.67 -24.12
C THR A 401 8.88 27.20 -24.54
N ARG A 402 9.77 26.68 -25.38
CA ARG A 402 9.82 25.24 -25.63
C ARG A 402 10.42 24.52 -24.40
N TYR A 403 9.70 24.57 -23.29
CA TYR A 403 10.16 24.22 -21.95
C TYR A 403 10.91 22.87 -21.89
N PRO A 404 10.40 21.74 -22.47
CA PRO A 404 11.13 20.46 -22.42
C PRO A 404 12.53 20.54 -23.03
N PHE A 405 12.71 21.32 -24.10
CA PHE A 405 14.01 21.49 -24.76
C PHE A 405 14.97 22.39 -23.97
N THR A 406 14.42 23.30 -23.17
CA THR A 406 15.25 24.23 -22.38
C THR A 406 15.85 23.59 -21.15
N ILE A 407 15.21 22.53 -20.59
CA ILE A 407 15.65 21.87 -19.35
C ILE A 407 16.37 20.53 -19.59
N ALA A 408 16.29 19.96 -20.81
CA ALA A 408 16.75 18.59 -21.07
C ALA A 408 18.23 18.35 -20.70
N ASP A 409 19.11 19.26 -21.08
CA ASP A 409 20.54 19.11 -20.78
C ASP A 409 20.82 19.22 -19.27
N ASP A 410 20.09 20.06 -18.56
CA ASP A 410 20.26 20.24 -17.12
C ASP A 410 19.73 19.01 -16.35
N VAL A 411 18.58 18.46 -16.75
CA VAL A 411 18.06 17.20 -16.18
C VAL A 411 19.04 16.05 -16.39
N LEU A 412 19.59 15.91 -17.60
CA LEU A 412 20.56 14.84 -17.90
C LEU A 412 21.85 14.93 -17.09
N LYS A 413 22.26 16.12 -16.65
CA LYS A 413 23.43 16.30 -15.77
C LYS A 413 23.18 15.80 -14.34
N LEU A 414 21.93 15.72 -13.90
CA LEU A 414 21.59 15.23 -12.56
C LEU A 414 21.80 13.73 -12.42
N GLN A 415 21.66 12.95 -13.52
CA GLN A 415 21.84 11.52 -13.46
C GLN A 415 23.28 11.12 -13.14
N GLN A 416 23.41 10.27 -12.12
CA GLN A 416 24.71 9.74 -11.72
C GLN A 416 25.21 8.65 -12.69
N PRO A 417 26.53 8.37 -12.72
CA PRO A 417 27.10 7.35 -13.61
C PRO A 417 26.52 5.94 -13.44
N ASP A 418 25.98 5.59 -12.28
CA ASP A 418 25.35 4.29 -12.00
C ASP A 418 23.85 4.23 -12.37
N GLY A 419 23.25 5.37 -12.75
CA GLY A 419 21.86 5.48 -13.14
C GLY A 419 20.95 6.08 -12.08
N HIS A 420 21.41 6.24 -10.84
CA HIS A 420 20.65 6.93 -9.81
C HIS A 420 20.54 8.44 -10.08
N PHE A 421 19.55 9.04 -9.43
CA PHE A 421 19.53 10.47 -9.15
C PHE A 421 19.71 10.65 -7.65
N ARG A 422 20.46 11.71 -7.26
CA ARG A 422 20.61 12.06 -5.86
C ARG A 422 19.31 12.66 -5.32
N ARG A 423 19.09 12.54 -4.04
CA ARG A 423 17.95 13.20 -3.39
C ARG A 423 18.04 14.71 -3.55
N LEU A 424 19.21 15.29 -3.36
CA LEU A 424 19.43 16.74 -3.40
C LEU A 424 20.57 17.13 -4.33
N TYR A 425 20.42 18.31 -4.93
CA TYR A 425 21.46 18.96 -5.74
C TYR A 425 21.54 20.45 -5.40
N TYR A 426 22.75 20.99 -5.49
CA TYR A 426 22.97 22.44 -5.46
C TYR A 426 22.44 23.11 -6.73
N SER A 427 22.37 24.46 -6.70
CA SER A 427 21.95 25.28 -7.85
C SER A 427 22.86 25.18 -9.07
N ASP A 428 24.08 24.69 -8.90
CA ASP A 428 25.04 24.41 -9.99
C ASP A 428 24.90 22.98 -10.54
N LEU A 429 23.90 22.23 -10.10
CA LEU A 429 23.57 20.84 -10.46
C LEU A 429 24.55 19.79 -9.89
N THR A 430 25.45 20.19 -9.01
CA THR A 430 26.30 19.21 -8.31
C THR A 430 25.52 18.52 -7.19
N PRO A 431 25.79 17.23 -6.92
CA PRO A 431 25.15 16.51 -5.83
C PRO A 431 25.36 17.19 -4.48
N LYS A 432 24.29 17.31 -3.72
CA LYS A 432 24.30 17.79 -2.35
C LYS A 432 24.10 16.63 -1.41
N GLU A 433 25.01 16.47 -0.46
CA GLU A 433 24.80 15.52 0.62
C GLU A 433 23.80 16.09 1.61
N LYS A 434 22.79 15.31 1.94
CA LYS A 434 21.87 15.64 3.01
C LYS A 434 22.49 15.23 4.36
N ALA A 435 22.48 16.15 5.31
CA ALA A 435 22.82 15.82 6.67
C ALA A 435 21.78 14.87 7.26
N GLY A 436 22.21 13.75 7.87
CA GLY A 436 21.32 12.78 8.50
C GLY A 436 21.29 11.42 7.82
N TRP A 437 20.24 10.67 8.07
CA TRP A 437 20.11 9.23 7.77
C TRP A 437 19.44 8.91 6.42
N VAL A 438 18.97 9.92 5.68
CA VAL A 438 18.25 9.71 4.41
C VAL A 438 19.13 9.06 3.38
N SER A 439 18.58 8.08 2.68
CA SER A 439 19.22 7.52 1.50
C SER A 439 19.53 8.65 0.51
N GLN A 440 20.77 8.74 0.09
CA GLN A 440 21.22 9.71 -0.92
C GLN A 440 20.53 9.55 -2.28
N TYR A 441 19.82 8.46 -2.46
CA TYR A 441 19.16 8.06 -3.71
C TYR A 441 17.64 7.87 -3.55
N SER A 442 17.07 8.30 -2.41
CA SER A 442 15.61 8.23 -2.24
C SER A 442 14.92 9.02 -3.36
N GLU A 443 13.79 8.49 -3.83
CA GLU A 443 13.00 9.04 -4.92
C GLU A 443 13.64 9.01 -6.34
N THR A 444 14.73 8.26 -6.54
CA THR A 444 15.32 8.06 -7.87
C THR A 444 14.30 7.60 -8.92
N GLN A 445 13.36 6.75 -8.55
CA GLN A 445 12.32 6.19 -9.42
C GLN A 445 11.38 7.24 -10.01
N THR A 446 11.15 8.37 -9.34
CA THR A 446 10.25 9.44 -9.81
C THR A 446 10.76 10.10 -11.09
N TRP A 447 12.05 10.03 -11.35
CA TRP A 447 12.65 10.55 -12.58
C TRP A 447 12.26 9.75 -13.83
N ILE A 448 11.89 8.47 -13.68
CA ILE A 448 11.52 7.62 -14.82
C ILE A 448 10.31 8.19 -15.58
N PRO A 449 9.14 8.42 -14.94
CA PRO A 449 7.99 9.01 -15.63
C PRO A 449 8.28 10.41 -16.18
N ALA A 450 9.01 11.25 -15.44
CA ALA A 450 9.38 12.58 -15.89
C ALA A 450 10.21 12.54 -17.19
N LEU A 451 11.25 11.71 -17.23
CA LEU A 451 12.11 11.53 -18.41
C LEU A 451 11.33 10.90 -19.58
N ILE A 452 10.40 9.99 -19.33
CA ILE A 452 9.50 9.45 -20.37
C ILE A 452 8.68 10.57 -21.01
N LYS A 453 8.06 11.46 -20.21
CA LYS A 453 7.29 12.60 -20.73
C LYS A 453 8.17 13.58 -21.50
N MET A 454 9.36 13.88 -20.99
CA MET A 454 10.33 14.73 -21.71
C MET A 454 10.75 14.09 -23.05
N TYR A 455 10.99 12.78 -23.07
CA TYR A 455 11.27 12.06 -24.32
C TYR A 455 10.10 12.11 -25.30
N GLN A 456 8.87 11.94 -24.81
CA GLN A 456 7.66 12.06 -25.63
C GLN A 456 7.54 13.45 -26.29
N ALA A 457 7.91 14.51 -25.56
CA ALA A 457 7.86 15.89 -26.05
C ALA A 457 9.01 16.24 -26.99
N THR A 458 10.22 15.77 -26.73
CA THR A 458 11.43 16.20 -27.45
C THR A 458 11.92 15.23 -28.50
N LYS A 459 11.66 13.92 -28.33
CA LYS A 459 12.25 12.80 -29.07
C LYS A 459 13.78 12.71 -28.94
N ASP A 460 14.34 13.23 -27.85
CA ASP A 460 15.77 13.13 -27.56
C ASP A 460 16.12 11.76 -26.99
N GLU A 461 16.82 10.96 -27.75
CA GLU A 461 17.22 9.57 -27.37
C GLU A 461 18.12 9.52 -26.13
N ARG A 462 18.76 10.61 -25.76
CA ARG A 462 19.53 10.68 -24.50
C ARG A 462 18.61 10.52 -23.28
N LEU A 463 17.41 11.10 -23.33
CA LEU A 463 16.39 10.97 -22.28
C LEU A 463 15.87 9.53 -22.18
N ARG A 464 15.70 8.87 -23.34
CA ARG A 464 15.31 7.43 -23.37
C ARG A 464 16.40 6.57 -22.73
N THR A 465 17.66 6.80 -23.09
CA THR A 465 18.80 6.11 -22.48
C THR A 465 18.85 6.34 -20.98
N ALA A 466 18.57 7.57 -20.52
CA ALA A 466 18.58 7.92 -19.11
C ALA A 466 17.51 7.18 -18.32
N TYR A 467 16.23 7.21 -18.76
CA TYR A 467 15.18 6.52 -17.99
C TYR A 467 15.35 4.99 -17.98
N LEU A 468 15.82 4.39 -19.08
CA LEU A 468 16.10 2.94 -19.09
C LEU A 468 17.22 2.60 -18.10
N LYS A 469 18.27 3.39 -18.05
CA LYS A 469 19.37 3.19 -17.12
C LYS A 469 18.92 3.32 -15.66
N THR A 470 18.10 4.31 -15.36
CA THR A 470 17.53 4.48 -14.02
C THR A 470 16.61 3.30 -13.66
N ALA A 471 15.79 2.82 -14.59
CA ALA A 471 14.90 1.69 -14.35
C ALA A 471 15.67 0.37 -14.06
N GLU A 472 16.74 0.11 -14.80
CA GLU A 472 17.63 -1.04 -14.53
C GLU A 472 18.26 -0.93 -13.13
N ARG A 473 18.66 0.27 -12.73
CA ARG A 473 19.21 0.49 -11.39
C ARG A 473 18.15 0.26 -10.29
N CYS A 474 16.93 0.77 -10.48
CA CYS A 474 15.82 0.52 -9.56
C CYS A 474 15.50 -0.97 -9.41
N LEU A 475 15.57 -1.75 -10.49
CA LEU A 475 15.39 -3.21 -10.40
C LEU A 475 16.47 -3.86 -9.51
N LEU A 476 17.73 -3.46 -9.67
CA LEU A 476 18.81 -3.97 -8.83
C LEU A 476 18.61 -3.56 -7.36
N ASP A 477 18.18 -2.34 -7.11
CA ASP A 477 17.90 -1.87 -5.75
C ASP A 477 16.77 -2.67 -5.07
N ILE A 478 15.71 -3.02 -5.82
CA ILE A 478 14.64 -3.89 -5.32
C ILE A 478 15.18 -5.27 -4.96
N GLU A 479 16.10 -5.82 -5.76
CA GLU A 479 16.68 -7.14 -5.51
C GLU A 479 17.66 -7.13 -4.33
N GLU A 480 18.48 -6.09 -4.20
CA GLU A 480 19.51 -5.97 -3.18
C GLU A 480 18.97 -5.53 -1.83
N LEU A 481 18.10 -4.54 -1.82
CA LEU A 481 17.70 -3.80 -0.63
C LEU A 481 16.21 -4.01 -0.24
N GLY A 482 15.41 -4.54 -1.17
CA GLY A 482 13.95 -4.47 -1.07
C GLY A 482 13.40 -3.12 -1.51
N LEU A 483 12.15 -3.09 -1.96
CA LEU A 483 11.48 -1.90 -2.49
C LEU A 483 11.58 -0.67 -1.58
N PHE A 484 11.58 -0.89 -0.32
CA PHE A 484 11.24 0.10 0.69
C PHE A 484 12.43 0.87 1.24
N SER A 485 13.62 0.52 0.84
CA SER A 485 14.82 1.33 1.13
C SER A 485 14.85 2.65 0.35
N MET A 486 13.91 2.84 -0.56
CA MET A 486 13.75 4.06 -1.35
C MET A 486 12.79 5.04 -0.69
N GLY A 487 12.84 5.13 0.62
CA GLY A 487 11.94 5.80 1.52
C GLY A 487 11.42 7.15 1.08
N GLY A 488 10.25 7.45 1.62
CA GLY A 488 9.46 8.60 1.27
C GLY A 488 9.91 9.94 1.80
N CYS A 489 9.03 10.87 1.62
CA CYS A 489 9.27 12.28 1.78
C CYS A 489 9.48 12.74 3.22
N GLU A 490 8.99 11.99 4.20
CA GLU A 490 8.75 12.57 5.51
C GLU A 490 9.75 12.17 6.57
N THR A 491 10.65 11.24 6.27
CA THR A 491 11.58 10.75 7.28
C THR A 491 13.02 10.72 6.80
N ASP A 492 13.88 11.13 7.68
CA ASP A 492 15.33 11.08 7.51
C ASP A 492 15.92 9.69 7.83
N TYR A 493 15.11 8.63 7.82
CA TYR A 493 15.53 7.30 8.22
C TYR A 493 15.81 6.41 7.00
N PRO A 494 16.98 5.80 6.90
CA PRO A 494 17.38 5.00 5.72
C PRO A 494 16.61 3.69 5.56
N ASP A 495 15.95 3.22 6.63
CA ASP A 495 15.33 1.91 6.72
C ASP A 495 13.79 2.01 6.74
N PHE A 496 13.26 2.97 6.01
CA PHE A 496 11.85 3.33 6.08
C PHE A 496 11.06 2.78 4.91
N TRP A 497 9.96 2.10 5.21
CA TRP A 497 8.98 1.67 4.25
C TRP A 497 7.87 2.69 4.15
N ASP A 498 7.84 3.41 3.07
CA ASP A 498 6.86 4.44 2.84
C ASP A 498 5.91 4.05 1.71
N VAL A 499 4.67 4.44 1.87
CA VAL A 499 3.64 4.31 0.83
C VAL A 499 4.01 5.10 -0.42
N ASP A 500 4.69 6.23 -0.29
CA ASP A 500 5.10 7.05 -1.42
C ASP A 500 6.20 6.37 -2.24
N GLY A 501 7.17 5.71 -1.61
CA GLY A 501 8.16 4.89 -2.31
C GLY A 501 7.52 3.73 -3.08
N TYR A 502 6.54 3.05 -2.49
CA TYR A 502 5.75 2.03 -3.18
C TYR A 502 4.95 2.63 -4.34
N ARG A 503 4.24 3.72 -4.13
CA ARG A 503 3.44 4.44 -5.12
C ARG A 503 4.28 4.85 -6.34
N THR A 504 5.38 5.54 -6.09
CA THR A 504 6.24 6.09 -7.14
C THR A 504 6.95 5.00 -7.93
N MET A 505 7.35 3.90 -7.28
CA MET A 505 7.94 2.76 -7.97
C MET A 505 6.93 2.02 -8.85
N LEU A 506 5.72 1.78 -8.35
CA LEU A 506 4.65 1.17 -9.14
C LEU A 506 4.28 2.04 -10.35
N TRP A 507 4.16 3.35 -10.14
CA TRP A 507 3.93 4.33 -11.20
C TRP A 507 5.04 4.30 -12.26
N ALA A 508 6.29 4.35 -11.82
CA ALA A 508 7.45 4.34 -12.72
C ALA A 508 7.46 3.12 -13.66
N PHE A 509 7.27 1.92 -13.12
CA PHE A 509 7.27 0.71 -13.95
C PHE A 509 6.03 0.57 -14.83
N LEU A 510 4.88 1.06 -14.41
CA LEU A 510 3.69 1.11 -15.26
C LEU A 510 3.84 2.09 -16.42
N ASP A 511 4.36 3.29 -16.18
CA ASP A 511 4.63 4.27 -17.24
C ASP A 511 5.70 3.75 -18.22
N LEU A 512 6.72 3.08 -17.69
CA LEU A 512 7.77 2.46 -18.50
C LEU A 512 7.22 1.32 -19.36
N TYR A 513 6.37 0.46 -18.79
CA TYR A 513 5.67 -0.56 -19.57
C TYR A 513 4.77 0.06 -20.65
N ASP A 514 4.06 1.12 -20.33
CA ASP A 514 3.21 1.82 -21.30
C ASP A 514 4.02 2.45 -22.43
N GLN A 515 5.23 2.92 -22.15
CA GLN A 515 6.13 3.52 -23.13
C GLN A 515 6.84 2.47 -24.00
N GLU A 516 7.45 1.46 -23.40
CA GLU A 516 8.34 0.50 -24.07
C GLU A 516 7.62 -0.77 -24.53
N LYS A 517 6.49 -1.13 -23.91
CA LYS A 517 5.73 -2.37 -24.12
C LYS A 517 6.53 -3.65 -23.85
N ASP A 518 7.63 -3.53 -23.13
CA ASP A 518 8.43 -4.69 -22.71
C ASP A 518 7.83 -5.32 -21.46
N ARG A 519 7.54 -6.61 -21.53
CA ARG A 519 6.94 -7.40 -20.44
C ARG A 519 7.77 -7.35 -19.15
N LYS A 520 9.08 -7.22 -19.26
CA LYS A 520 9.98 -7.07 -18.11
C LYS A 520 9.52 -6.00 -17.13
N TRP A 521 9.05 -4.86 -17.65
CA TRP A 521 8.61 -3.74 -16.82
C TRP A 521 7.26 -3.97 -16.16
N LEU A 522 6.39 -4.74 -16.82
CA LEU A 522 5.14 -5.16 -16.19
C LEU A 522 5.40 -6.18 -15.08
N ASP A 523 6.34 -7.11 -15.28
CA ASP A 523 6.74 -8.07 -14.24
C ASP A 523 7.39 -7.35 -13.05
N ALA A 524 8.15 -6.28 -13.30
CA ALA A 524 8.67 -5.41 -12.26
C ALA A 524 7.54 -4.71 -11.47
N ALA A 525 6.54 -4.16 -12.16
CA ALA A 525 5.37 -3.56 -11.52
C ALA A 525 4.59 -4.57 -10.67
N GLU A 526 4.41 -5.81 -11.16
CA GLU A 526 3.77 -6.88 -10.38
C GLU A 526 4.60 -7.27 -9.15
N LYS A 527 5.94 -7.29 -9.26
CA LYS A 527 6.84 -7.54 -8.12
C LYS A 527 6.72 -6.43 -7.05
N VAL A 528 6.71 -5.17 -7.47
CA VAL A 528 6.45 -4.02 -6.59
C VAL A 528 5.11 -4.17 -5.89
N GLN A 529 4.07 -4.60 -6.63
CA GLN A 529 2.74 -4.79 -6.08
C GLN A 529 2.70 -5.91 -5.02
N LEU A 530 3.50 -6.95 -5.14
CA LEU A 530 3.55 -7.99 -4.11
C LEU A 530 3.97 -7.41 -2.75
N TYR A 531 4.95 -6.51 -2.74
CA TYR A 531 5.33 -5.80 -1.53
C TYR A 531 4.22 -4.85 -1.04
N GLY A 532 3.57 -4.11 -1.94
CA GLY A 532 2.45 -3.24 -1.60
C GLY A 532 1.24 -3.98 -1.01
N ASN A 533 1.07 -5.25 -1.32
CA ASN A 533 -0.03 -6.06 -0.80
C ASN A 533 -0.02 -6.22 0.72
N ILE A 534 1.17 -6.24 1.36
CA ILE A 534 1.26 -6.35 2.82
C ILE A 534 0.92 -5.03 3.52
N MET A 535 0.94 -3.92 2.79
CA MET A 535 0.58 -2.60 3.30
C MET A 535 -0.94 -2.37 3.28
N GLN A 536 -1.67 -3.14 2.50
CA GLN A 536 -3.11 -2.99 2.35
C GLN A 536 -3.88 -3.92 3.28
N MET A 537 -4.82 -3.36 4.04
CA MET A 537 -5.69 -4.17 4.90
C MET A 537 -6.59 -5.10 4.08
N GLY A 538 -6.45 -6.39 4.29
CA GLY A 538 -7.20 -7.43 3.58
C GLY A 538 -8.56 -7.76 4.19
N TYR A 539 -8.84 -7.28 5.41
CA TYR A 539 -10.05 -7.58 6.18
C TYR A 539 -10.50 -6.39 7.03
N ASN A 540 -11.69 -6.47 7.58
CA ASN A 540 -12.21 -5.45 8.47
C ASN A 540 -11.76 -5.70 9.90
N ILE A 541 -11.15 -4.68 10.51
CA ILE A 541 -10.85 -4.64 11.93
C ILE A 541 -12.07 -4.05 12.63
N PRO A 542 -12.56 -4.65 13.70
CA PRO A 542 -13.69 -4.12 14.45
C PRO A 542 -13.40 -2.72 15.00
N ASN A 543 -14.40 -1.85 14.94
CA ASN A 543 -14.30 -0.51 15.51
C ASN A 543 -14.58 -0.53 17.01
N VAL A 544 -13.98 0.40 17.75
CA VAL A 544 -14.33 0.62 19.16
C VAL A 544 -15.77 1.16 19.24
N PRO A 545 -16.66 0.51 19.98
CA PRO A 545 -18.05 0.96 20.11
C PRO A 545 -18.14 2.42 20.55
N GLY A 546 -18.97 3.20 19.84
CA GLY A 546 -19.16 4.63 20.09
C GLY A 546 -18.05 5.54 19.55
N SER A 547 -16.99 4.99 18.95
CA SER A 547 -15.97 5.78 18.28
C SER A 547 -16.51 6.43 16.99
N PHE A 548 -15.75 7.40 16.46
CA PHE A 548 -16.10 8.04 15.19
C PHE A 548 -16.31 7.03 14.07
N TYR A 549 -15.39 6.05 13.93
CA TYR A 549 -15.47 5.06 12.87
C TYR A 549 -16.60 4.05 13.07
N ASP A 550 -16.98 3.79 14.32
CA ASP A 550 -18.18 3.02 14.63
C ASP A 550 -19.45 3.75 14.20
N GLN A 551 -19.52 5.07 14.47
CA GLN A 551 -20.67 5.91 14.08
C GLN A 551 -20.88 6.01 12.57
N ILE A 552 -19.81 5.93 11.77
CA ILE A 552 -19.86 5.96 10.30
C ILE A 552 -19.90 4.56 9.68
N ASP A 553 -19.90 3.50 10.49
CA ASP A 553 -19.82 2.09 10.08
C ASP A 553 -18.59 1.82 9.17
N TRP A 554 -17.44 2.34 9.56
CA TRP A 554 -16.23 2.22 8.75
C TRP A 554 -15.73 0.79 8.61
N LYS A 555 -15.36 0.45 7.40
CA LYS A 555 -14.80 -0.86 7.05
C LYS A 555 -13.36 -0.68 6.60
N SER A 556 -12.42 -1.22 7.34
CA SER A 556 -10.98 -1.03 7.10
C SER A 556 -10.43 -1.77 5.87
N ARG A 557 -11.16 -2.75 5.34
CA ARG A 557 -10.71 -3.51 4.18
C ARG A 557 -10.46 -2.60 2.98
N GLY A 558 -9.25 -2.65 2.43
CA GLY A 558 -8.81 -1.79 1.32
C GLY A 558 -7.94 -0.62 1.75
N MET A 559 -7.93 -0.28 3.03
CA MET A 559 -7.10 0.75 3.58
C MET A 559 -5.62 0.43 3.37
N ILE A 560 -4.82 1.43 3.04
CA ILE A 560 -3.37 1.31 2.91
C ILE A 560 -2.71 2.08 4.04
N ALA A 561 -1.71 1.48 4.63
CA ALA A 561 -0.84 2.14 5.57
C ALA A 561 0.02 3.20 4.87
N THR A 562 0.09 4.38 5.43
CA THR A 562 0.76 5.52 4.80
C THR A 562 2.17 5.75 5.30
N SER A 563 2.44 5.46 6.53
CA SER A 563 3.76 5.62 7.11
C SER A 563 4.09 4.50 8.07
N TYR A 564 5.33 4.12 8.08
CA TYR A 564 5.86 3.12 8.98
C TYR A 564 6.99 3.73 9.78
N TYR A 565 6.73 4.08 11.02
CA TYR A 565 7.77 4.57 11.90
C TYR A 565 8.62 3.41 12.39
N THR A 566 9.92 3.52 12.17
CA THR A 566 10.91 2.82 12.97
C THR A 566 11.19 3.67 14.22
N TRP A 567 10.96 3.11 15.39
CA TRP A 567 11.35 3.76 16.65
C TRP A 567 12.88 3.92 16.74
N PRO A 568 13.40 4.77 17.63
CA PRO A 568 14.83 5.09 17.68
C PRO A 568 15.79 3.91 17.80
N ASP A 569 15.29 2.73 18.15
CA ASP A 569 16.04 1.47 18.15
C ASP A 569 16.02 0.74 16.80
N TYR A 570 15.37 1.33 15.78
CA TYR A 570 15.27 0.85 14.38
C TYR A 570 14.83 -0.61 14.21
N SER A 571 14.23 -1.18 15.23
CA SER A 571 13.86 -2.59 15.25
C SER A 571 12.40 -2.85 14.91
N ARG A 572 11.58 -1.81 14.71
CA ARG A 572 10.12 -1.96 14.70
C ARG A 572 9.47 -1.16 13.60
N THR A 573 8.71 -1.84 12.76
CA THR A 573 7.89 -1.19 11.73
C THR A 573 6.42 -1.39 12.03
N GLN A 574 5.68 -0.31 12.21
CA GLN A 574 4.26 -0.32 12.51
C GLN A 574 3.50 0.55 11.50
N CYS A 575 2.38 0.04 11.01
CA CYS A 575 1.43 0.85 10.28
C CYS A 575 0.90 1.98 11.16
N THR A 576 1.18 3.22 10.81
CA THR A 576 0.86 4.36 11.65
C THR A 576 -0.31 5.18 11.16
N SER A 577 -0.61 5.17 9.89
CA SER A 577 -1.72 5.96 9.39
C SER A 577 -2.34 5.42 8.11
N THR A 578 -3.50 5.93 7.80
CA THR A 578 -4.30 5.51 6.66
C THR A 578 -5.05 6.73 6.16
N GLY A 579 -5.08 6.97 4.89
CA GLY A 579 -5.84 8.09 4.33
C GLY A 579 -4.97 9.20 3.74
N ASN A 580 -3.73 8.90 3.47
CA ASN A 580 -2.86 9.78 2.71
C ASN A 580 -3.40 9.99 1.29
N GLN A 581 -3.03 11.10 0.72
CA GLN A 581 -3.20 11.49 -0.67
C GLN A 581 -2.85 10.37 -1.65
N SER A 582 -1.76 9.67 -1.41
CA SER A 582 -1.27 8.58 -2.24
C SER A 582 -2.26 7.42 -2.40
N VAL A 583 -3.25 7.29 -1.51
CA VAL A 583 -4.19 6.17 -1.51
C VAL A 583 -5.06 6.13 -2.76
N THR A 584 -5.58 7.27 -3.22
CA THR A 584 -6.38 7.31 -4.45
C THR A 584 -5.52 7.04 -5.68
N TRP A 585 -4.33 7.59 -5.70
CA TRP A 585 -3.37 7.34 -6.76
C TRP A 585 -3.00 5.86 -6.84
N ILE A 586 -2.69 5.23 -5.71
CA ILE A 586 -2.45 3.78 -5.66
C ILE A 586 -3.67 3.00 -6.16
N GLY A 587 -4.88 3.41 -5.77
CA GLY A 587 -6.11 2.81 -6.29
C GLY A 587 -6.18 2.85 -7.81
N TYR A 588 -5.85 3.99 -8.40
CA TYR A 588 -5.78 4.17 -9.86
C TYR A 588 -4.66 3.32 -10.49
N LEU A 589 -3.46 3.30 -9.89
CA LEU A 589 -2.34 2.48 -10.39
C LEU A 589 -2.67 0.98 -10.37
N LEU A 590 -3.35 0.49 -9.34
CA LEU A 590 -3.86 -0.88 -9.28
C LEU A 590 -4.85 -1.18 -10.41
N MET A 591 -5.73 -0.24 -10.74
CA MET A 591 -6.65 -0.40 -11.86
C MET A 591 -5.91 -0.38 -13.21
N ARG A 592 -4.86 0.43 -13.37
CA ARG A 592 -3.95 0.37 -14.54
C ARG A 592 -3.25 -0.99 -14.62
N LEU A 593 -2.77 -1.52 -13.49
CA LEU A 593 -2.14 -2.85 -13.43
C LEU A 593 -3.14 -3.96 -13.83
N TYR A 594 -4.40 -3.86 -13.40
CA TYR A 594 -5.47 -4.72 -13.91
C TYR A 594 -5.62 -4.62 -15.43
N LYS A 595 -5.66 -3.41 -15.98
CA LYS A 595 -5.81 -3.19 -17.43
C LYS A 595 -4.67 -3.87 -18.20
N ALA A 596 -3.45 -3.81 -17.70
CA ALA A 596 -2.27 -4.44 -18.30
C ALA A 596 -2.24 -5.97 -18.15
N THR A 597 -2.61 -6.50 -16.99
CA THR A 597 -2.44 -7.93 -16.65
C THR A 597 -3.71 -8.76 -16.82
N GLY A 598 -4.88 -8.17 -16.63
CA GLY A 598 -6.17 -8.86 -16.56
C GLY A 598 -6.45 -9.56 -15.22
N LYS A 599 -5.56 -9.47 -14.25
CA LYS A 599 -5.76 -10.08 -12.93
C LYS A 599 -6.79 -9.29 -12.12
N ALA A 600 -7.99 -9.87 -11.94
CA ALA A 600 -9.13 -9.23 -11.26
C ALA A 600 -8.81 -8.75 -9.83
N ILE A 601 -7.81 -9.34 -9.17
CA ILE A 601 -7.39 -8.96 -7.83
C ILE A 601 -6.95 -7.49 -7.77
N TYR A 602 -6.25 -6.99 -8.77
CA TYR A 602 -5.79 -5.61 -8.81
C TYR A 602 -6.95 -4.63 -8.92
N MET A 603 -7.96 -4.93 -9.74
CA MET A 603 -9.17 -4.11 -9.82
C MET A 603 -9.92 -4.09 -8.48
N LYS A 604 -10.10 -5.25 -7.84
CA LYS A 604 -10.78 -5.35 -6.54
C LYS A 604 -10.05 -4.57 -5.45
N ARG A 605 -8.73 -4.69 -5.39
CA ARG A 605 -7.89 -3.95 -4.44
C ARG A 605 -7.94 -2.44 -4.72
N GLY A 606 -7.84 -2.03 -5.98
CA GLY A 606 -7.93 -0.63 -6.38
C GLY A 606 -9.26 0.01 -5.99
N ILE A 607 -10.38 -0.66 -6.26
CA ILE A 607 -11.70 -0.20 -5.86
C ILE A 607 -11.81 -0.06 -4.33
N ALA A 608 -11.33 -1.05 -3.60
CA ALA A 608 -11.35 -1.00 -2.15
C ALA A 608 -10.50 0.16 -1.61
N THR A 609 -9.36 0.44 -2.23
CA THR A 609 -8.43 1.49 -1.84
C THR A 609 -9.05 2.88 -1.98
N PHE A 610 -9.46 3.28 -3.17
CA PHE A 610 -9.97 4.65 -3.33
C PHE A 610 -11.30 4.89 -2.61
N ARG A 611 -12.12 3.86 -2.41
CA ARG A 611 -13.37 3.98 -1.64
C ARG A 611 -13.12 4.36 -0.18
N GLN A 612 -11.99 3.98 0.39
CA GLN A 612 -11.61 4.39 1.74
C GLN A 612 -11.45 5.90 1.87
N VAL A 613 -10.93 6.56 0.84
CA VAL A 613 -10.77 8.02 0.84
C VAL A 613 -12.11 8.74 0.91
N MET A 614 -13.11 8.23 0.21
CA MET A 614 -14.45 8.84 0.18
C MET A 614 -15.16 8.79 1.54
N LEU A 615 -14.70 7.91 2.46
CA LEU A 615 -15.18 7.85 3.84
C LEU A 615 -14.71 9.01 4.71
N HIS A 616 -13.55 9.56 4.39
CA HIS A 616 -12.93 10.60 5.21
C HIS A 616 -13.61 11.97 5.03
N ARG A 617 -14.67 12.02 4.23
CA ARG A 617 -15.49 13.21 4.09
C ARG A 617 -16.44 13.36 5.27
N ASP A 618 -16.38 14.50 5.93
CA ASP A 618 -17.34 14.87 6.98
C ASP A 618 -18.68 15.31 6.39
N GLU A 619 -19.60 14.39 6.25
CA GLU A 619 -20.98 14.69 5.85
C GLU A 619 -21.89 14.98 7.03
N LYS A 620 -21.57 14.49 8.20
CA LYS A 620 -22.46 14.51 9.36
C LYS A 620 -22.17 15.62 10.34
N SER A 621 -21.14 16.45 10.14
CA SER A 621 -20.69 17.45 11.10
C SER A 621 -20.64 16.90 12.52
N LEU A 622 -19.83 15.92 12.74
CA LEU A 622 -19.65 15.42 14.09
C LEU A 622 -19.24 16.58 14.99
N GLU A 623 -19.84 16.61 16.19
CA GLU A 623 -19.60 17.67 17.15
C GLU A 623 -18.11 17.81 17.41
N GLY A 624 -17.60 19.03 17.24
CA GLY A 624 -16.17 19.32 17.39
C GLY A 624 -15.35 19.34 16.10
N ASN A 625 -15.89 18.96 14.93
CA ASN A 625 -15.17 19.14 13.68
C ASN A 625 -15.38 20.55 13.10
N PRO A 626 -14.34 21.42 13.06
CA PRO A 626 -14.47 22.80 12.58
C PRO A 626 -14.66 22.90 11.07
N HIS A 627 -14.51 21.80 10.32
CA HIS A 627 -14.43 21.80 8.86
C HIS A 627 -15.47 20.90 8.21
N LYS A 628 -16.71 21.09 8.60
CA LYS A 628 -17.85 20.38 8.01
C LYS A 628 -17.82 20.37 6.49
N GLY A 629 -17.87 19.19 5.90
CA GLY A 629 -17.87 18.99 4.45
C GLY A 629 -16.46 18.93 3.83
N ASN A 630 -15.41 19.04 4.62
CA ASN A 630 -14.04 18.82 4.17
C ASN A 630 -13.69 17.32 4.20
N ILE A 631 -12.68 16.93 3.44
CA ILE A 631 -12.09 15.60 3.59
C ILE A 631 -11.36 15.57 4.92
N LEU A 632 -11.66 14.58 5.73
CA LEU A 632 -10.95 14.37 6.98
C LEU A 632 -9.62 13.67 6.71
N TYR A 633 -8.55 14.35 6.97
CA TYR A 633 -7.20 13.75 6.99
C TYR A 633 -6.82 13.44 8.44
N SER A 634 -7.39 12.46 8.98
CA SER A 634 -7.44 12.41 10.41
C SER A 634 -6.65 11.32 11.07
N ILE A 635 -6.02 10.51 10.30
CA ILE A 635 -5.41 9.31 10.85
C ILE A 635 -3.92 9.53 11.10
N TYR A 636 -3.41 10.67 10.68
CA TYR A 636 -2.00 10.94 10.69
C TYR A 636 -1.38 11.03 12.09
N GLU A 637 -2.05 11.66 13.03
CA GLU A 637 -1.48 11.88 14.38
C GLU A 637 -1.85 10.79 15.38
N ASN A 638 -2.77 9.94 15.03
CA ASN A 638 -3.29 8.95 15.95
C ASN A 638 -3.08 7.59 15.35
N ASN A 639 -1.92 7.03 15.65
CA ASN A 639 -1.62 5.64 15.37
C ASN A 639 -2.88 4.80 15.48
N PRO A 640 -3.27 4.07 14.43
CA PRO A 640 -4.29 3.06 14.57
C PRO A 640 -3.75 1.98 15.49
N GLN A 641 -3.70 2.30 16.77
CA GLN A 641 -3.35 1.34 17.78
C GLN A 641 -4.58 0.50 18.03
N MET A 642 -4.42 -0.79 17.89
CA MET A 642 -5.35 -1.68 18.54
C MET A 642 -5.18 -1.47 20.05
N ASP A 643 -6.31 -1.22 20.70
CA ASP A 643 -6.35 -1.18 22.13
C ASP A 643 -5.88 -2.55 22.68
N ASP A 644 -4.79 -2.57 23.41
CA ASP A 644 -4.18 -3.79 23.92
C ASP A 644 -5.11 -4.55 24.87
N GLU A 645 -6.07 -3.86 25.48
CA GLU A 645 -7.05 -4.49 26.36
C GLU A 645 -8.24 -5.07 25.59
N SER A 646 -8.80 -4.36 24.61
CA SER A 646 -10.01 -4.82 23.92
C SER A 646 -9.71 -5.53 22.59
N GLY A 647 -8.53 -5.33 22.03
CA GLY A 647 -8.19 -5.83 20.70
C GLY A 647 -8.99 -5.18 19.56
N LEU A 648 -9.67 -4.11 19.85
CA LEU A 648 -10.45 -3.36 18.90
C LEU A 648 -9.63 -2.21 18.35
N TYR A 649 -9.99 -1.77 17.16
CA TYR A 649 -9.34 -0.64 16.54
C TYR A 649 -9.69 0.65 17.29
N LYS A 650 -8.68 1.20 17.95
CA LYS A 650 -8.79 2.44 18.71
C LYS A 650 -8.06 3.55 17.96
N HIS A 651 -8.75 4.59 17.65
CA HIS A 651 -8.14 5.81 17.19
C HIS A 651 -8.82 6.98 17.88
N SER A 652 -8.10 8.04 18.01
CA SER A 652 -8.64 9.30 18.49
C SER A 652 -9.46 9.98 17.38
N TYR A 653 -10.27 10.90 17.79
CA TYR A 653 -11.04 11.75 16.91
C TYR A 653 -10.14 12.46 15.90
N PRO A 654 -10.55 12.56 14.63
CA PRO A 654 -9.77 13.29 13.64
C PRO A 654 -9.65 14.77 14.02
N GLU A 655 -8.46 15.17 14.40
CA GLU A 655 -8.21 16.56 14.80
C GLU A 655 -8.04 17.50 13.59
N ASN A 656 -7.71 16.95 12.41
CA ASN A 656 -7.38 17.73 11.24
C ASN A 656 -8.21 17.33 10.03
N SER A 657 -8.78 18.30 9.35
CA SER A 657 -9.43 18.14 8.06
C SER A 657 -8.61 18.86 7.00
N TYR A 658 -8.34 18.19 5.90
CA TYR A 658 -7.62 18.75 4.77
C TYR A 658 -8.52 18.80 3.55
N SER A 659 -8.64 19.98 2.97
CA SER A 659 -9.39 20.20 1.74
C SER A 659 -8.50 20.16 0.49
N LEU A 660 -7.24 19.73 0.61
CA LEU A 660 -6.20 20.14 -0.31
C LEU A 660 -5.56 19.03 -1.13
N PHE A 661 -5.84 17.78 -0.82
CA PHE A 661 -5.25 16.70 -1.60
C PHE A 661 -5.89 16.61 -2.98
N ILE A 662 -5.37 17.41 -3.87
CA ILE A 662 -5.86 17.53 -5.22
C ILE A 662 -5.64 16.27 -6.06
N ASP A 663 -4.62 15.49 -5.73
CA ASP A 663 -4.37 14.20 -6.32
C ASP A 663 -5.52 13.20 -6.08
N LEU A 664 -6.17 13.27 -4.91
CA LEU A 664 -7.40 12.53 -4.65
C LEU A 664 -8.45 12.82 -5.71
N TYR A 665 -8.63 14.09 -6.02
CA TYR A 665 -9.60 14.54 -6.99
C TYR A 665 -9.22 14.12 -8.41
N ILE A 666 -7.96 14.32 -8.80
CA ILE A 666 -7.49 14.03 -10.15
C ILE A 666 -7.58 12.55 -10.45
N TYR A 667 -7.06 11.70 -9.57
CA TYR A 667 -7.06 10.25 -9.80
C TYR A 667 -8.44 9.63 -9.67
N LEU A 668 -9.31 10.17 -8.82
CA LEU A 668 -10.71 9.78 -8.79
C LEU A 668 -11.41 10.14 -10.10
N GLY A 669 -11.13 11.32 -10.63
CA GLY A 669 -11.59 11.75 -11.95
C GLY A 669 -11.06 10.87 -13.09
N ASP A 670 -9.80 10.45 -13.02
CA ASP A 670 -9.21 9.53 -13.99
C ASP A 670 -9.86 8.14 -13.93
N ILE A 671 -10.13 7.63 -12.74
CA ILE A 671 -10.89 6.38 -12.57
C ILE A 671 -12.24 6.48 -13.27
N LEU A 672 -13.01 7.54 -13.05
CA LEU A 672 -14.30 7.72 -13.69
C LEU A 672 -14.21 7.84 -15.22
N ARG A 673 -13.19 8.52 -15.73
CA ARG A 673 -13.00 8.73 -17.17
C ARG A 673 -12.53 7.47 -17.90
N GLU A 674 -11.74 6.61 -17.25
CA GLU A 674 -11.15 5.44 -17.88
C GLU A 674 -11.93 4.15 -17.64
N PHE A 675 -12.59 4.04 -16.50
CA PHE A 675 -13.27 2.81 -16.08
C PHE A 675 -14.78 2.99 -15.89
N GLY A 676 -15.24 4.22 -15.71
CA GLY A 676 -16.62 4.53 -15.38
C GLY A 676 -17.02 4.11 -13.98
N GLY A 677 -18.32 4.14 -13.67
CA GLY A 677 -18.84 3.63 -12.41
C GLY A 677 -19.19 2.14 -12.46
N ILE A 678 -19.33 1.58 -13.68
CA ILE A 678 -19.47 0.15 -13.95
C ILE A 678 -18.50 -0.20 -15.07
N SER A 679 -17.58 -1.11 -14.81
CA SER A 679 -16.59 -1.56 -15.79
C SER A 679 -16.79 -3.03 -16.14
N VAL A 680 -16.85 -3.33 -17.45
CA VAL A 680 -17.05 -4.68 -17.98
C VAL A 680 -15.96 -4.99 -19.00
N ASP A 681 -15.28 -6.10 -18.79
CA ASP A 681 -14.38 -6.71 -19.78
C ASP A 681 -15.02 -8.00 -20.30
N THR A 682 -15.56 -7.94 -21.50
CA THR A 682 -16.26 -9.08 -22.10
C THR A 682 -15.29 -10.18 -22.51
N GLY A 683 -14.08 -9.82 -22.92
CA GLY A 683 -13.03 -10.77 -23.32
C GLY A 683 -12.55 -11.63 -22.15
N ARG A 684 -12.42 -11.02 -20.98
CA ARG A 684 -12.01 -11.69 -19.75
C ARG A 684 -13.18 -12.21 -18.92
N ARG A 685 -14.42 -11.92 -19.31
CA ARG A 685 -15.64 -12.22 -18.54
C ARG A 685 -15.58 -11.68 -17.11
N GLN A 686 -15.25 -10.40 -16.99
CA GLN A 686 -15.12 -9.72 -15.70
C GLN A 686 -15.99 -8.46 -15.67
N ALA A 687 -16.63 -8.21 -14.52
CA ALA A 687 -17.46 -7.02 -14.32
C ALA A 687 -17.29 -6.50 -12.89
N PHE A 688 -17.19 -5.17 -12.76
CA PHE A 688 -16.92 -4.49 -11.49
C PHE A 688 -17.84 -3.28 -11.31
N GLY A 689 -18.39 -3.16 -10.11
CA GLY A 689 -19.02 -1.94 -9.65
C GLY A 689 -17.97 -1.07 -8.98
N ILE A 690 -17.68 0.09 -9.54
CA ILE A 690 -16.59 0.99 -9.12
C ILE A 690 -17.14 2.09 -8.22
N ASP A 691 -18.16 2.79 -8.68
CA ASP A 691 -18.84 3.82 -7.90
C ASP A 691 -19.71 3.21 -6.78
N CYS A 692 -20.79 3.81 -6.38
CA CYS A 692 -21.69 3.32 -5.35
C CYS A 692 -22.60 2.17 -5.80
N VAL A 693 -22.15 1.32 -6.67
CA VAL A 693 -22.85 0.16 -7.21
C VAL A 693 -22.07 -1.13 -7.01
N LYS A 694 -22.80 -2.24 -6.97
CA LYS A 694 -22.22 -3.59 -6.83
C LYS A 694 -22.72 -4.48 -7.96
N VAL A 695 -21.82 -5.16 -8.65
CA VAL A 695 -22.18 -6.26 -9.54
C VAL A 695 -22.54 -7.47 -8.67
N VAL A 696 -23.79 -7.91 -8.73
CA VAL A 696 -24.33 -8.99 -7.90
C VAL A 696 -24.54 -10.29 -8.69
N GLY A 697 -24.49 -10.22 -10.02
CA GLY A 697 -24.61 -11.38 -10.88
C GLY A 697 -24.08 -11.11 -12.29
N THR A 698 -23.69 -12.18 -12.99
CA THR A 698 -23.27 -12.16 -14.40
C THR A 698 -23.85 -13.35 -15.15
N ALA A 699 -24.37 -13.12 -16.35
CA ALA A 699 -24.87 -14.13 -17.25
C ALA A 699 -24.20 -13.93 -18.63
N TRP A 700 -22.94 -14.32 -18.72
CA TRP A 700 -22.08 -14.07 -19.90
C TRP A 700 -22.64 -14.65 -21.19
N ASP A 701 -23.29 -15.81 -21.12
CA ASP A 701 -23.88 -16.47 -22.28
C ASP A 701 -25.11 -15.71 -22.83
N LYS A 702 -25.73 -14.85 -21.99
CA LYS A 702 -26.82 -13.97 -22.36
C LYS A 702 -26.36 -12.54 -22.67
N GLY A 703 -25.09 -12.24 -22.47
CA GLY A 703 -24.58 -10.89 -22.57
C GLY A 703 -25.19 -9.94 -21.50
N GLU A 704 -25.32 -10.40 -20.27
CA GLU A 704 -26.02 -9.66 -19.21
C GLU A 704 -25.21 -9.63 -17.92
N ILE A 705 -25.29 -8.48 -17.21
CA ILE A 705 -24.84 -8.32 -15.83
C ILE A 705 -25.98 -7.81 -14.97
N THR A 706 -25.99 -8.17 -13.69
CA THR A 706 -26.94 -7.66 -12.70
C THR A 706 -26.20 -6.77 -11.73
N VAL A 707 -26.65 -5.52 -11.63
CA VAL A 707 -26.00 -4.46 -10.83
C VAL A 707 -27.00 -3.92 -9.83
N ARG A 708 -26.58 -3.71 -8.59
CA ARG A 708 -27.37 -3.12 -7.52
C ARG A 708 -26.82 -1.75 -7.13
N ASN A 709 -27.69 -0.77 -7.00
CA ASN A 709 -27.38 0.51 -6.36
C ASN A 709 -27.26 0.31 -4.85
N GLU A 710 -26.14 0.71 -4.27
CA GLU A 710 -25.91 0.60 -2.82
C GLU A 710 -26.37 1.83 -2.04
N LEU A 711 -26.83 2.90 -2.72
CA LEU A 711 -27.35 4.12 -2.08
C LEU A 711 -28.83 4.03 -1.77
N ASP A 712 -29.27 4.74 -0.73
CA ASP A 712 -30.67 4.94 -0.35
C ASP A 712 -31.38 6.03 -1.18
N ARG A 713 -30.78 6.44 -2.30
CA ARG A 713 -31.28 7.46 -3.23
C ARG A 713 -31.09 7.03 -4.67
N GLU A 714 -31.68 7.78 -5.58
CA GLU A 714 -31.39 7.63 -7.01
C GLU A 714 -29.89 7.84 -7.27
N HIS A 715 -29.36 7.05 -8.21
CA HIS A 715 -27.98 7.14 -8.62
C HIS A 715 -27.84 6.99 -10.13
N ARG A 716 -27.02 7.84 -10.73
CA ARG A 716 -26.67 7.76 -12.15
C ARG A 716 -25.18 7.58 -12.28
N THR A 717 -24.79 6.58 -13.04
CA THR A 717 -23.39 6.27 -13.25
C THR A 717 -23.12 5.82 -14.69
N SER A 718 -21.87 5.79 -15.11
CA SER A 718 -21.48 5.40 -16.49
C SER A 718 -21.11 3.92 -16.58
N LEU A 719 -21.56 3.27 -17.62
CA LEU A 719 -21.19 1.92 -18.02
C LEU A 719 -20.06 1.98 -19.06
N PHE A 720 -18.97 1.32 -18.76
CA PHE A 720 -17.84 1.12 -19.67
C PHE A 720 -17.76 -0.36 -20.08
N ILE A 721 -17.63 -0.62 -21.36
CA ILE A 721 -17.43 -1.95 -21.92
C ILE A 721 -16.11 -1.96 -22.69
N ASN A 722 -15.21 -2.85 -22.31
CA ASN A 722 -13.87 -2.96 -22.90
C ASN A 722 -13.11 -1.61 -22.95
N GLY A 723 -13.20 -0.84 -21.86
CA GLY A 723 -12.52 0.46 -21.73
C GLY A 723 -13.17 1.61 -22.49
N LYS A 724 -14.36 1.45 -23.03
CA LYS A 724 -15.10 2.52 -23.73
C LYS A 724 -16.45 2.78 -23.06
N LYS A 725 -16.79 4.05 -22.90
CA LYS A 725 -18.11 4.44 -22.41
C LYS A 725 -19.18 3.93 -23.38
N SER A 726 -20.11 3.12 -22.88
CA SER A 726 -21.20 2.54 -23.62
C SER A 726 -22.53 3.28 -23.38
N ALA A 727 -22.82 3.59 -22.11
CA ALA A 727 -24.06 4.25 -21.72
C ALA A 727 -23.96 4.92 -20.37
N ASP A 728 -24.90 5.81 -20.05
CA ASP A 728 -25.21 6.20 -18.70
C ASP A 728 -26.39 5.37 -18.19
N VAL A 729 -26.30 4.88 -16.96
CA VAL A 729 -27.28 4.03 -16.31
C VAL A 729 -27.82 4.70 -15.06
N SER A 730 -29.12 4.79 -14.94
CA SER A 730 -29.80 5.31 -13.77
C SER A 730 -30.45 4.19 -12.97
N PHE A 731 -30.41 4.31 -11.67
CA PHE A 731 -30.96 3.37 -10.69
C PHE A 731 -31.83 4.14 -9.69
N ALA A 732 -32.99 3.57 -9.32
CA ALA A 732 -33.69 4.01 -8.13
C ALA A 732 -32.93 3.62 -6.84
N ALA A 733 -33.36 4.10 -5.68
CA ALA A 733 -32.78 3.74 -4.38
C ALA A 733 -32.77 2.20 -4.20
N LYS A 734 -31.61 1.64 -3.90
CA LYS A 734 -31.40 0.18 -3.72
C LYS A 734 -31.86 -0.71 -4.88
N GLU A 735 -32.14 -0.14 -6.04
CA GLU A 735 -32.59 -0.90 -7.22
C GLU A 735 -31.52 -1.92 -7.66
N THR A 736 -32.01 -3.12 -7.99
CA THR A 736 -31.21 -4.12 -8.70
C THR A 736 -31.71 -4.21 -10.14
N LYS A 737 -30.81 -4.01 -11.09
CA LYS A 737 -31.12 -3.92 -12.51
C LYS A 737 -30.23 -4.85 -13.33
N THR A 738 -30.85 -5.57 -14.29
CA THR A 738 -30.10 -6.33 -15.28
C THR A 738 -29.82 -5.44 -16.49
N ILE A 739 -28.55 -5.41 -16.91
CA ILE A 739 -28.03 -4.56 -17.98
C ILE A 739 -27.46 -5.47 -19.06
N ARG A 740 -27.83 -5.21 -20.31
CA ARG A 740 -27.22 -5.88 -21.47
C ARG A 740 -25.87 -5.26 -21.79
N ILE A 741 -24.88 -6.11 -22.06
CA ILE A 741 -23.48 -5.76 -22.31
C ILE A 741 -22.94 -6.28 -23.64
N GLY A 742 -23.79 -6.92 -24.43
CA GLY A 742 -23.47 -7.49 -25.75
C GLY A 742 -24.42 -7.14 -26.81
#